data_1f4974d4d673abd71446ab2c9161ca4b
#
_entry.id   1f4974d4d673abd71446ab2c9161ca4b
#
_cell.length_a   1.000
_cell.length_b   1.000
_cell.length_c   1.000
_cell.angle_alpha   90.00
_cell.angle_beta   90.00
_cell.angle_gamma   90.00
#
_symmetry.space_group_name_H-M   'P 1'
#
loop_
_entity.id
_entity.type
_entity.pdbx_description
1 polymer ?
#
loop_
_entity_poly.entity_id
_entity_poly.type
_entity_poly.pdbx_seq_one_letter_code
_entity_poly.pdbx_strand_id
1 'polypeptide(L)'
;MTARDVPQQAAQGGWQARWAAIKGAPRVVVLGVLILGVFGIFGLRLWNLQFVQGAYYRERATYQSTEIVTIPTARGIIYDRDSTPLVRNVPSFDVTIVPAYLPDDEDEMEAVLIRLAMLLNVPYTTAGVRTSVDEPPPPGLREMVEEVDFLAPYSPLVVKRGVERDMALLVAQQAILMPGVSIQVESAREYPYGLLVSQMLGYLLPIPEEGEEEYVAQGYEPATDRIGVDGVEATYEDELRGQKGRQIVEEDVLGRVIRVLEEQAAPVPGNNVYLTLDLDLQRFVEEALRRGMANANSPRGVAIVMNPQTGEILALVSLPTYDNNLFTQGISARDWQRLSEDPHRPLLNHTIADRLPPGSVFKIVLAAGALQEGVLTPYTRLTCPGKIVVPNKYYPNDPGRAQPFYCWNHAGHGALDIVGGIAHSCDIFFYQTGGGFEETHFKGLGVDRIAHYARLFGFGEPTGVELRAEIGGLVPTSSWKRLTVGESWSTGDTYNLSIGQGYLEVTPLQMLNAFNAVATGGTLHRPRIVHHVADADGNVVQPFEPEIIRTLPISPENWSLIQQGMEGAVAYGTAPRMRIEGLRIAGKTGTAQYCDDIALETGICGVGLEQPTHAWFAAFAPVEAPEVSVIVFLYNGGEGSTMAVPVAHDILEHYFKRDETWAAPETGAWSNGLQRDEATSTS
;
A
#
# COMPACT_ATOMS: atom_id res chain seq x y z
N MET A 1 0.07 48.97 -96.53
CA MET A 1 0.86 50.21 -96.57
C MET A 1 1.80 50.16 -95.36
N THR A 2 2.89 50.01 -95.54
CA THR A 2 4.22 50.32 -96.04
C THR A 2 5.25 49.88 -95.03
N ALA A 3 6.14 49.08 -95.47
CA ALA A 3 7.37 48.64 -94.77
C ALA A 3 8.29 49.87 -94.55
N ARG A 4 9.06 49.75 -93.52
CA ARG A 4 10.37 50.43 -93.52
C ARG A 4 11.40 49.54 -92.81
N ASP A 5 12.38 49.17 -93.64
CA ASP A 5 13.63 48.54 -93.29
C ASP A 5 14.45 49.35 -92.23
N VAL A 6 15.11 48.67 -91.29
CA VAL A 6 16.27 49.11 -90.56
C VAL A 6 17.32 48.01 -90.57
N PRO A 7 18.55 48.27 -90.88
CA PRO A 7 19.56 47.30 -91.29
C PRO A 7 20.24 46.57 -90.16
N GLN A 8 20.46 45.29 -90.39
CA GLN A 8 21.44 44.48 -89.62
C GLN A 8 22.86 44.93 -89.96
N GLN A 9 23.54 45.56 -89.00
CA GLN A 9 25.02 45.53 -89.01
C GLN A 9 25.57 45.75 -87.59
N ALA A 10 26.60 44.91 -87.28
CA ALA A 10 27.56 45.09 -86.17
C ALA A 10 27.27 44.49 -84.80
N ALA A 11 27.43 43.19 -84.63
CA ALA A 11 27.75 42.57 -83.33
C ALA A 11 28.60 41.26 -83.49
N GLN A 12 29.58 41.26 -84.38
CA GLN A 12 30.55 40.14 -84.46
C GLN A 12 31.97 40.43 -84.02
N GLY A 13 32.27 41.59 -83.45
CA GLY A 13 33.65 42.01 -83.10
C GLY A 13 34.04 41.93 -81.63
N GLY A 14 33.09 41.67 -80.75
CA GLY A 14 33.34 41.83 -79.26
C GLY A 14 34.01 40.63 -78.55
N TRP A 15 33.84 39.44 -79.04
CA TRP A 15 34.35 38.22 -78.32
C TRP A 15 35.81 37.91 -78.67
N GLN A 16 36.26 38.09 -79.91
CA GLN A 16 37.64 37.82 -80.31
C GLN A 16 38.66 38.84 -79.75
N ALA A 17 38.25 40.08 -79.57
CA ALA A 17 39.10 41.10 -78.94
C ALA A 17 39.30 40.88 -77.38
N ARG A 18 38.33 40.33 -76.70
CA ARG A 18 38.45 39.95 -75.30
C ARG A 18 39.35 38.74 -75.04
N TRP A 19 39.37 37.79 -75.95
CA TRP A 19 40.26 36.61 -75.89
C TRP A 19 41.72 36.94 -76.28
N ALA A 20 41.97 37.95 -77.09
CA ALA A 20 43.31 38.40 -77.37
C ALA A 20 43.96 39.18 -76.18
N ALA A 21 43.19 39.94 -75.42
CA ALA A 21 43.66 40.64 -74.20
C ALA A 21 44.07 39.66 -73.08
N ILE A 22 43.42 38.51 -73.01
CA ILE A 22 43.73 37.48 -71.98
C ILE A 22 45.05 36.75 -72.31
N LYS A 23 45.40 36.61 -73.59
CA LYS A 23 46.66 35.94 -73.99
C LYS A 23 47.95 36.75 -73.71
N GLY A 24 47.81 38.02 -73.42
CA GLY A 24 48.93 38.92 -73.07
C GLY A 24 49.30 39.04 -71.58
N ALA A 25 48.51 38.44 -70.67
CA ALA A 25 48.74 38.55 -69.27
C ALA A 25 48.93 37.13 -68.60
N PRO A 26 50.11 36.58 -68.62
CA PRO A 26 50.35 35.21 -68.14
C PRO A 26 49.95 35.03 -66.67
N ARG A 27 49.92 36.06 -65.86
CA ARG A 27 49.44 36.05 -64.50
C ARG A 27 47.96 35.78 -64.33
N VAL A 28 47.11 36.33 -65.28
CA VAL A 28 45.65 36.11 -65.29
C VAL A 28 45.34 34.70 -65.78
N VAL A 29 46.07 34.16 -66.70
CA VAL A 29 45.92 32.77 -67.19
C VAL A 29 46.31 31.79 -66.07
N VAL A 30 47.43 32.06 -65.37
CA VAL A 30 47.87 31.24 -64.25
C VAL A 30 46.87 31.27 -63.11
N LEU A 31 46.31 32.47 -62.80
CA LEU A 31 45.27 32.61 -61.80
C LEU A 31 43.97 31.86 -62.20
N GLY A 32 43.59 31.96 -63.45
CA GLY A 32 42.43 31.23 -64.00
C GLY A 32 42.59 29.72 -63.94
N VAL A 33 43.79 29.21 -64.27
CA VAL A 33 44.13 27.79 -64.12
C VAL A 33 44.10 27.33 -62.65
N LEU A 34 44.66 28.16 -61.73
CA LEU A 34 44.63 27.89 -60.31
C LEU A 34 43.19 27.83 -59.78
N ILE A 35 42.34 28.81 -60.13
CA ILE A 35 40.92 28.83 -59.78
C ILE A 35 40.18 27.62 -60.31
N LEU A 36 40.39 27.26 -61.62
CA LEU A 36 39.80 26.08 -62.20
C LEU A 36 40.30 24.80 -61.54
N GLY A 37 41.60 24.75 -61.17
CA GLY A 37 42.16 23.63 -60.41
C GLY A 37 41.51 23.47 -59.04
N VAL A 38 41.29 24.55 -58.31
CA VAL A 38 40.58 24.55 -57.00
C VAL A 38 39.12 24.09 -57.19
N PHE A 39 38.40 24.62 -58.19
CA PHE A 39 37.04 24.14 -58.48
C PHE A 39 37.02 22.68 -58.92
N GLY A 40 38.04 22.22 -59.68
CA GLY A 40 38.19 20.83 -60.04
C GLY A 40 38.38 19.93 -58.81
N ILE A 41 39.19 20.35 -57.85
CA ILE A 41 39.38 19.64 -56.55
C ILE A 41 38.08 19.63 -55.74
N PHE A 42 37.36 20.74 -55.65
CA PHE A 42 36.06 20.81 -55.01
C PHE A 42 35.03 19.92 -55.74
N GLY A 43 34.99 19.93 -57.07
CA GLY A 43 34.12 19.08 -57.86
C GLY A 43 34.41 17.59 -57.64
N LEU A 44 35.68 17.18 -57.64
CA LEU A 44 36.10 15.84 -57.32
C LEU A 44 35.76 15.44 -55.85
N ARG A 45 35.93 16.37 -54.91
CA ARG A 45 35.57 16.13 -53.50
C ARG A 45 34.06 16.00 -53.36
N LEU A 46 33.29 16.86 -54.01
CA LEU A 46 31.83 16.79 -54.02
C LEU A 46 31.33 15.50 -54.68
N TRP A 47 31.91 15.11 -55.80
CA TRP A 47 31.59 13.83 -56.46
C TRP A 47 31.92 12.64 -55.55
N ASN A 48 33.08 12.66 -54.88
CA ASN A 48 33.44 11.61 -53.93
C ASN A 48 32.44 11.54 -52.77
N LEU A 49 32.07 12.70 -52.15
CA LEU A 49 31.11 12.76 -51.03
C LEU A 49 29.70 12.33 -51.48
N GLN A 50 29.25 12.73 -52.69
CA GLN A 50 27.87 12.47 -53.14
C GLN A 50 27.69 11.10 -53.75
N PHE A 51 28.68 10.60 -54.54
CA PHE A 51 28.54 9.34 -55.28
C PHE A 51 29.32 8.19 -54.67
N VAL A 52 30.55 8.39 -54.21
CA VAL A 52 31.34 7.28 -53.64
C VAL A 52 30.98 7.04 -52.17
N GLN A 53 30.84 8.10 -51.43
CA GLN A 53 30.50 8.02 -49.99
C GLN A 53 29.04 8.35 -49.71
N GLY A 54 28.23 8.61 -50.73
CA GLY A 54 26.85 9.04 -50.57
C GLY A 54 25.93 8.01 -49.91
N ALA A 55 26.19 6.72 -50.13
CA ALA A 55 25.48 5.64 -49.46
C ALA A 55 25.82 5.63 -47.94
N TYR A 56 27.10 5.71 -47.62
CA TYR A 56 27.58 5.77 -46.24
C TYR A 56 27.01 6.98 -45.46
N TYR A 57 27.07 8.17 -46.08
CA TYR A 57 26.51 9.36 -45.39
C TYR A 57 24.98 9.36 -45.31
N ARG A 58 24.27 8.75 -46.28
CA ARG A 58 22.83 8.54 -46.16
C ARG A 58 22.48 7.57 -45.08
N GLU A 59 23.16 6.44 -45.01
CA GLU A 59 22.95 5.44 -43.95
C GLU A 59 23.22 6.07 -42.57
N ARG A 60 24.33 6.83 -42.43
CA ARG A 60 24.68 7.53 -41.18
C ARG A 60 23.69 8.63 -40.86
N ALA A 61 23.16 9.39 -41.81
CA ALA A 61 22.13 10.39 -41.59
C ALA A 61 20.81 9.72 -41.15
N THR A 62 20.42 8.63 -41.78
CA THR A 62 19.26 7.85 -41.35
C THR A 62 19.45 7.30 -39.93
N TYR A 63 20.63 6.78 -39.62
CA TYR A 63 20.92 6.28 -38.27
C TYR A 63 20.93 7.38 -37.22
N GLN A 64 21.34 8.58 -37.56
CA GLN A 64 21.36 9.76 -36.66
C GLN A 64 19.98 10.45 -36.51
N SER A 65 19.06 10.18 -37.44
CA SER A 65 17.70 10.74 -37.43
C SER A 65 16.64 9.75 -36.92
N THR A 66 17.06 8.53 -36.53
CA THR A 66 16.13 7.51 -36.02
C THR A 66 16.37 7.24 -34.56
N GLU A 67 15.30 7.27 -33.77
CA GLU A 67 15.29 6.94 -32.35
C GLU A 67 14.27 5.84 -32.07
N ILE A 68 14.56 5.02 -31.05
CA ILE A 68 13.62 4.03 -30.55
C ILE A 68 12.86 4.68 -29.40
N VAL A 69 11.59 4.96 -29.63
CA VAL A 69 10.71 5.55 -28.64
C VAL A 69 9.80 4.46 -28.05
N THR A 70 9.64 4.49 -26.75
CA THR A 70 8.72 3.61 -26.05
C THR A 70 7.27 4.08 -26.25
N ILE A 71 6.36 3.11 -26.45
CA ILE A 71 4.93 3.36 -26.48
C ILE A 71 4.40 3.02 -25.07
N PRO A 72 3.84 3.99 -24.35
CA PRO A 72 3.30 3.73 -23.01
C PRO A 72 2.18 2.69 -23.07
N THR A 73 2.02 1.93 -22.00
CA THR A 73 0.95 0.96 -21.84
C THR A 73 0.02 1.35 -20.69
N ALA A 74 -1.21 0.85 -20.72
CA ALA A 74 -2.14 1.05 -19.62
C ALA A 74 -1.83 0.07 -18.49
N ARG A 75 -1.71 0.59 -17.26
CA ARG A 75 -1.62 -0.24 -16.05
C ARG A 75 -2.96 -0.94 -15.80
N GLY A 76 -2.96 -2.19 -15.35
CA GLY A 76 -4.14 -2.96 -15.02
C GLY A 76 -5.03 -2.27 -13.97
N ILE A 77 -6.30 -2.57 -13.95
CA ILE A 77 -7.30 -2.03 -13.03
C ILE A 77 -7.47 -2.98 -11.86
N ILE A 78 -7.71 -2.44 -10.66
CA ILE A 78 -8.01 -3.24 -9.47
C ILE A 78 -9.50 -3.13 -9.18
N TYR A 79 -10.17 -4.27 -9.08
CA TYR A 79 -11.60 -4.39 -8.83
C TYR A 79 -11.88 -5.06 -7.48
N ASP A 80 -13.04 -4.80 -6.92
CA ASP A 80 -13.59 -5.63 -5.85
C ASP A 80 -14.14 -6.96 -6.43
N ARG A 81 -14.73 -7.80 -5.57
CA ARG A 81 -15.30 -9.10 -5.97
C ARG A 81 -16.50 -8.97 -6.93
N ASP A 82 -17.20 -7.85 -6.90
CA ASP A 82 -18.40 -7.57 -7.71
C ASP A 82 -18.06 -6.73 -8.95
N SER A 83 -16.78 -6.64 -9.30
CA SER A 83 -16.26 -5.89 -10.46
C SER A 83 -16.42 -4.37 -10.36
N THR A 84 -16.53 -3.82 -9.15
CA THR A 84 -16.48 -2.37 -8.91
C THR A 84 -15.01 -1.92 -8.97
N PRO A 85 -14.65 -0.92 -9.80
CA PRO A 85 -13.27 -0.47 -9.91
C PRO A 85 -12.84 0.29 -8.65
N LEU A 86 -11.90 -0.28 -7.91
CA LEU A 86 -11.27 0.33 -6.73
C LEU A 86 -10.12 1.26 -7.10
N VAL A 87 -9.45 0.95 -8.20
CA VAL A 87 -8.37 1.75 -8.78
C VAL A 87 -8.56 1.79 -10.28
N ARG A 88 -8.43 2.96 -10.90
CA ARG A 88 -8.55 3.14 -12.33
C ARG A 88 -7.53 4.13 -12.88
N ASN A 89 -7.36 4.12 -14.20
CA ASN A 89 -6.52 5.08 -14.89
C ASN A 89 -7.40 6.22 -15.43
N VAL A 90 -6.99 7.45 -15.15
CA VAL A 90 -7.67 8.66 -15.65
C VAL A 90 -6.69 9.54 -16.40
N PRO A 91 -7.12 10.30 -17.41
CA PRO A 91 -6.22 11.24 -18.07
C PRO A 91 -5.80 12.35 -17.10
N SER A 92 -4.50 12.53 -16.96
CA SER A 92 -3.87 13.65 -16.24
C SER A 92 -3.35 14.66 -17.26
N PHE A 93 -3.54 15.93 -17.00
CA PHE A 93 -3.07 17.00 -17.86
C PHE A 93 -1.88 17.68 -17.18
N ASP A 94 -0.70 17.48 -17.75
CA ASP A 94 0.53 18.06 -17.23
C ASP A 94 0.95 19.26 -18.08
N VAL A 95 1.26 20.37 -17.44
CA VAL A 95 1.77 21.57 -18.11
C VAL A 95 3.27 21.44 -18.22
N THR A 96 3.78 21.51 -19.43
CA THR A 96 5.21 21.39 -19.73
C THR A 96 5.76 22.63 -20.43
N ILE A 97 7.04 22.90 -20.21
CA ILE A 97 7.83 23.90 -20.94
C ILE A 97 9.01 23.18 -21.60
N VAL A 98 9.27 23.48 -22.87
CA VAL A 98 10.51 23.12 -23.55
C VAL A 98 11.37 24.37 -23.59
N PRO A 99 12.47 24.47 -22.81
CA PRO A 99 13.27 25.70 -22.69
C PRO A 99 13.76 26.24 -24.03
N ALA A 100 14.24 25.35 -24.92
CA ALA A 100 14.75 25.73 -26.25
C ALA A 100 13.69 26.37 -27.18
N TYR A 101 12.40 26.34 -26.84
CA TYR A 101 11.33 26.95 -27.62
C TYR A 101 10.79 28.24 -27.00
N LEU A 102 11.33 28.64 -25.83
CA LEU A 102 11.06 29.91 -25.26
C LEU A 102 11.70 31.06 -26.14
N PRO A 103 11.18 32.28 -26.08
CA PRO A 103 11.81 33.42 -26.77
C PRO A 103 13.26 33.63 -26.37
N ASP A 104 14.13 33.97 -27.34
CA ASP A 104 15.53 34.30 -27.07
C ASP A 104 15.68 35.67 -26.35
N ASP A 105 14.68 36.54 -26.45
CA ASP A 105 14.64 37.82 -25.77
C ASP A 105 14.23 37.64 -24.31
N GLU A 106 15.04 38.12 -23.38
CA GLU A 106 14.83 37.88 -21.93
C GLU A 106 13.51 38.49 -21.42
N ASP A 107 13.12 39.69 -21.93
CA ASP A 107 11.87 40.36 -21.54
C ASP A 107 10.65 39.60 -22.06
N GLU A 108 10.71 39.04 -23.28
CA GLU A 108 9.64 38.22 -23.86
C GLU A 108 9.53 36.86 -23.14
N MET A 109 10.66 36.23 -22.82
CA MET A 109 10.69 34.97 -22.05
C MET A 109 10.09 35.19 -20.66
N GLU A 110 10.50 36.25 -19.96
CA GLU A 110 9.96 36.60 -18.66
C GLU A 110 8.44 36.81 -18.70
N ALA A 111 7.94 37.50 -19.74
CA ALA A 111 6.50 37.69 -19.90
C ALA A 111 5.73 36.39 -20.08
N VAL A 112 6.30 35.41 -20.79
CA VAL A 112 5.72 34.04 -20.92
C VAL A 112 5.66 33.33 -19.57
N LEU A 113 6.77 33.31 -18.83
CA LEU A 113 6.87 32.65 -17.54
C LEU A 113 5.94 33.26 -16.48
N ILE A 114 5.87 34.61 -16.43
CA ILE A 114 4.95 35.34 -15.52
C ILE A 114 3.50 35.01 -15.85
N ARG A 115 3.14 35.01 -17.15
CA ARG A 115 1.77 34.65 -17.58
C ARG A 115 1.42 33.24 -17.15
N LEU A 116 2.31 32.28 -17.37
CA LEU A 116 2.11 30.89 -16.98
C LEU A 116 2.01 30.76 -15.46
N ALA A 117 2.89 31.43 -14.71
CA ALA A 117 2.86 31.46 -13.25
C ALA A 117 1.50 31.92 -12.69
N MET A 118 0.95 33.00 -13.29
CA MET A 118 -0.38 33.52 -12.91
C MET A 118 -1.51 32.53 -13.24
N LEU A 119 -1.49 31.89 -14.41
CA LEU A 119 -2.49 30.92 -14.82
C LEU A 119 -2.49 29.70 -13.90
N LEU A 120 -1.32 29.19 -13.55
CA LEU A 120 -1.16 27.98 -12.77
C LEU A 120 -1.19 28.21 -11.26
N ASN A 121 -1.19 29.50 -10.83
CA ASN A 121 -1.03 29.88 -9.42
C ASN A 121 0.23 29.25 -8.80
N VAL A 122 1.36 29.36 -9.49
CA VAL A 122 2.68 28.91 -9.02
C VAL A 122 3.62 30.12 -8.93
N PRO A 123 4.66 30.09 -8.08
CA PRO A 123 5.61 31.20 -7.99
C PRO A 123 6.40 31.36 -9.30
N TYR A 124 6.55 32.58 -9.78
CA TYR A 124 7.44 32.89 -10.91
C TYR A 124 8.90 32.69 -10.51
N THR A 125 9.30 33.24 -9.36
CA THR A 125 10.63 33.10 -8.76
C THR A 125 10.51 33.00 -7.25
N THR A 126 11.42 32.28 -6.64
CA THR A 126 11.58 32.23 -5.18
C THR A 126 12.82 32.98 -4.70
N ALA A 127 13.55 33.62 -5.63
CA ALA A 127 14.68 34.48 -5.28
C ALA A 127 14.24 35.60 -4.32
N GLY A 128 14.82 35.64 -3.12
CA GLY A 128 14.52 36.64 -2.10
C GLY A 128 13.34 36.35 -1.17
N VAL A 129 12.65 35.23 -1.34
CA VAL A 129 11.64 34.78 -0.38
C VAL A 129 12.35 34.26 0.88
N ARG A 130 12.11 34.92 2.02
CA ARG A 130 12.62 34.47 3.32
C ARG A 130 11.67 33.43 3.84
N THR A 131 12.11 32.17 3.83
CA THR A 131 11.44 31.07 4.53
C THR A 131 11.99 30.89 5.94
N SER A 132 11.19 30.25 6.81
CA SER A 132 11.68 29.72 8.09
C SER A 132 12.82 28.72 7.81
N VAL A 133 13.75 28.63 8.73
CA VAL A 133 15.08 28.00 8.58
C VAL A 133 15.06 26.51 8.14
N ASP A 134 13.91 25.85 8.13
CA ASP A 134 13.80 24.41 8.01
C ASP A 134 13.30 23.89 6.63
N GLU A 135 12.82 24.75 5.73
CA GLU A 135 12.32 24.28 4.41
C GLU A 135 12.55 25.34 3.31
N PRO A 136 13.42 25.08 2.31
CA PRO A 136 13.53 25.96 1.16
C PRO A 136 12.19 25.96 0.39
N PRO A 137 11.73 27.12 -0.11
CA PRO A 137 10.53 27.15 -0.94
C PRO A 137 10.77 26.32 -2.21
N PRO A 138 9.73 25.68 -2.77
CA PRO A 138 9.86 25.01 -4.05
C PRO A 138 10.37 26.02 -5.08
N PRO A 139 11.24 25.60 -6.03
CA PRO A 139 11.79 26.50 -7.04
C PRO A 139 10.66 27.16 -7.83
N GLY A 140 10.83 28.42 -8.18
CA GLY A 140 9.93 29.12 -9.09
C GLY A 140 10.14 28.68 -10.53
N LEU A 141 9.24 29.11 -11.43
CA LEU A 141 9.31 28.70 -12.84
C LEU A 141 10.63 29.13 -13.50
N ARG A 142 11.16 30.30 -13.13
CA ARG A 142 12.42 30.82 -13.66
C ARG A 142 13.58 29.90 -13.28
N GLU A 143 13.70 29.56 -12.01
CA GLU A 143 14.77 28.70 -11.51
C GLU A 143 14.70 27.30 -12.14
N MET A 144 13.50 26.73 -12.27
CA MET A 144 13.28 25.43 -12.91
C MET A 144 13.72 25.44 -14.38
N VAL A 145 13.40 26.49 -15.13
CA VAL A 145 13.78 26.63 -16.54
C VAL A 145 15.28 26.82 -16.70
N GLU A 146 15.91 27.68 -15.89
CA GLU A 146 17.36 27.94 -15.93
C GLU A 146 18.17 26.66 -15.64
N GLU A 147 17.72 25.80 -14.73
CA GLU A 147 18.39 24.55 -14.41
C GLU A 147 18.34 23.56 -15.58
N VAL A 148 17.19 23.38 -16.20
CA VAL A 148 16.99 22.40 -17.29
C VAL A 148 17.57 22.91 -18.61
N ASP A 149 17.50 24.21 -18.90
CA ASP A 149 18.06 24.82 -20.11
C ASP A 149 19.56 24.56 -20.27
N PHE A 150 20.28 24.55 -19.15
CA PHE A 150 21.71 24.20 -19.13
C PHE A 150 22.01 22.73 -19.43
N LEU A 151 21.16 21.81 -18.95
CA LEU A 151 21.42 20.35 -19.00
C LEU A 151 20.76 19.68 -20.23
N ALA A 152 19.53 20.04 -20.53
CA ALA A 152 18.72 19.38 -21.57
C ALA A 152 17.66 20.36 -22.16
N PRO A 153 18.08 21.35 -22.95
CA PRO A 153 17.21 22.45 -23.38
C PRO A 153 16.00 22.00 -24.25
N TYR A 154 16.09 20.88 -24.90
CA TYR A 154 15.00 20.33 -25.73
C TYR A 154 14.08 19.36 -25.02
N SER A 155 14.42 18.98 -23.80
CA SER A 155 13.57 18.10 -23.00
C SER A 155 12.39 18.86 -22.38
N PRO A 156 11.17 18.32 -22.43
CA PRO A 156 10.03 18.94 -21.78
C PRO A 156 10.18 18.92 -20.26
N LEU A 157 10.18 20.09 -19.65
CA LEU A 157 10.13 20.28 -18.21
C LEU A 157 8.69 20.29 -17.74
N VAL A 158 8.30 19.37 -16.83
CA VAL A 158 6.98 19.39 -16.22
C VAL A 158 6.93 20.47 -15.14
N VAL A 159 6.13 21.51 -15.40
CA VAL A 159 5.93 22.65 -14.48
C VAL A 159 4.88 22.37 -13.42
N LYS A 160 3.78 21.77 -13.84
CA LYS A 160 2.68 21.40 -12.95
C LYS A 160 1.98 20.16 -13.48
N ARG A 161 1.85 19.16 -12.62
CA ARG A 161 1.15 17.91 -12.91
C ARG A 161 -0.32 18.01 -12.53
N GLY A 162 -1.17 17.26 -13.22
CA GLY A 162 -2.56 17.05 -12.86
C GLY A 162 -3.41 18.31 -12.78
N VAL A 163 -3.21 19.25 -13.69
CA VAL A 163 -4.09 20.40 -13.74
C VAL A 163 -5.50 20.00 -14.15
N GLU A 164 -6.49 20.68 -13.59
CA GLU A 164 -7.89 20.46 -13.96
C GLU A 164 -8.08 20.65 -15.47
N ARG A 165 -8.97 19.85 -16.07
CA ARG A 165 -9.23 19.87 -17.51
C ARG A 165 -9.50 21.27 -18.06
N ASP A 166 -10.29 22.06 -17.36
CA ASP A 166 -10.63 23.42 -17.80
C ASP A 166 -9.40 24.34 -17.79
N MET A 167 -8.52 24.17 -16.80
CA MET A 167 -7.24 24.88 -16.75
C MET A 167 -6.30 24.43 -17.88
N ALA A 168 -6.23 23.12 -18.14
CA ALA A 168 -5.43 22.58 -19.24
C ALA A 168 -5.90 23.15 -20.60
N LEU A 169 -7.22 23.19 -20.83
CA LEU A 169 -7.81 23.77 -22.03
C LEU A 169 -7.51 25.28 -22.14
N LEU A 170 -7.53 26.01 -21.01
CA LEU A 170 -7.20 27.43 -20.97
C LEU A 170 -5.71 27.66 -21.32
N VAL A 171 -4.80 26.87 -20.76
CA VAL A 171 -3.37 26.91 -21.10
C VAL A 171 -3.15 26.57 -22.57
N ALA A 172 -3.77 25.49 -23.08
CA ALA A 172 -3.68 25.10 -24.49
C ALA A 172 -4.19 26.18 -25.43
N GLN A 173 -5.29 26.88 -25.09
CA GLN A 173 -5.81 28.00 -25.89
C GLN A 173 -4.84 29.18 -25.91
N GLN A 174 -4.13 29.43 -24.80
CA GLN A 174 -3.17 30.51 -24.68
C GLN A 174 -1.75 30.12 -25.14
N ALA A 175 -1.48 28.86 -25.44
CA ALA A 175 -0.15 28.37 -25.87
C ALA A 175 0.41 29.15 -27.10
N ILE A 176 -0.46 29.64 -27.97
CA ILE A 176 -0.04 30.51 -29.11
C ILE A 176 0.65 31.80 -28.67
N LEU A 177 0.37 32.27 -27.45
CA LEU A 177 0.98 33.45 -26.84
C LEU A 177 2.10 33.10 -25.84
N MET A 178 2.37 31.80 -25.67
CA MET A 178 3.37 31.27 -24.77
C MET A 178 4.20 30.18 -25.49
N PRO A 179 5.14 30.64 -26.40
CA PRO A 179 6.03 29.70 -27.07
C PRO A 179 6.75 28.78 -26.07
N GLY A 180 6.94 27.53 -26.41
CA GLY A 180 7.57 26.52 -25.54
C GLY A 180 6.64 25.88 -24.52
N VAL A 181 5.45 26.44 -24.25
CA VAL A 181 4.48 25.86 -23.32
C VAL A 181 3.53 24.88 -24.04
N SER A 182 3.34 23.72 -23.47
CA SER A 182 2.42 22.69 -24.01
C SER A 182 1.71 21.94 -22.89
N ILE A 183 0.65 21.20 -23.27
CA ILE A 183 -0.04 20.27 -22.41
C ILE A 183 0.30 18.85 -22.85
N GLN A 184 0.78 18.07 -21.91
CA GLN A 184 1.00 16.64 -22.08
C GLN A 184 -0.12 15.91 -21.36
N VAL A 185 -0.70 14.90 -22.04
CA VAL A 185 -1.74 14.05 -21.44
C VAL A 185 -1.11 12.73 -21.05
N GLU A 186 -1.08 12.46 -19.76
CA GLU A 186 -0.55 11.22 -19.21
C GLU A 186 -1.66 10.41 -18.53
N SER A 187 -1.36 9.15 -18.22
CA SER A 187 -2.24 8.31 -17.43
C SER A 187 -1.91 8.44 -15.96
N ALA A 188 -2.85 8.94 -15.16
CA ALA A 188 -2.70 8.99 -13.71
C ALA A 188 -3.56 7.93 -13.03
N ARG A 189 -3.08 7.42 -11.90
CA ARG A 189 -3.85 6.53 -11.04
C ARG A 189 -4.88 7.33 -10.24
N GLU A 190 -6.10 6.81 -10.16
CA GLU A 190 -7.16 7.35 -9.32
C GLU A 190 -7.68 6.25 -8.40
N TYR A 191 -7.85 6.58 -7.13
CA TYR A 191 -8.36 5.71 -6.07
C TYR A 191 -9.71 6.25 -5.59
N PRO A 192 -10.85 5.88 -6.24
CA PRO A 192 -12.18 6.42 -5.90
C PRO A 192 -12.57 6.22 -4.43
N TYR A 193 -12.01 5.18 -3.80
CA TYR A 193 -12.27 4.81 -2.41
C TYR A 193 -11.00 4.84 -1.55
N GLY A 194 -10.05 5.74 -1.88
CA GLY A 194 -8.72 5.78 -1.27
C GLY A 194 -8.71 5.75 0.26
N LEU A 195 -9.61 6.50 0.92
CA LEU A 195 -9.72 6.48 2.39
C LEU A 195 -10.23 5.16 2.97
N LEU A 196 -11.04 4.42 2.20
CA LEU A 196 -11.72 3.20 2.69
C LEU A 196 -10.85 1.95 2.59
N VAL A 197 -9.96 1.89 1.61
CA VAL A 197 -9.20 0.68 1.25
C VAL A 197 -7.69 0.94 1.11
N SER A 198 -7.19 2.02 1.72
CA SER A 198 -5.84 2.54 1.51
C SER A 198 -4.74 1.51 1.74
N GLN A 199 -4.70 0.91 2.92
CA GLN A 199 -3.62 -0.03 3.29
C GLN A 199 -3.70 -1.36 2.50
N MET A 200 -4.86 -1.65 1.92
CA MET A 200 -5.05 -2.83 1.08
C MET A 200 -4.54 -2.58 -0.33
N LEU A 201 -4.90 -1.43 -0.92
CA LEU A 201 -4.48 -1.07 -2.27
C LEU A 201 -3.02 -0.65 -2.34
N GLY A 202 -2.55 0.14 -1.37
CA GLY A 202 -1.25 0.77 -1.45
C GLY A 202 -1.22 1.96 -2.42
N TYR A 203 -0.05 2.35 -2.87
CA TYR A 203 0.16 3.51 -3.75
C TYR A 203 1.41 3.37 -4.61
N LEU A 204 1.53 4.26 -5.61
CA LEU A 204 2.66 4.33 -6.51
C LEU A 204 3.60 5.48 -6.13
N LEU A 205 4.91 5.22 -6.23
CA LEU A 205 5.93 6.28 -6.14
C LEU A 205 6.82 6.28 -7.40
N PRO A 206 7.53 7.39 -7.67
CA PRO A 206 8.64 7.40 -8.62
C PRO A 206 9.69 6.34 -8.24
N ILE A 207 10.41 5.86 -9.24
CA ILE A 207 11.52 4.93 -9.02
C ILE A 207 12.57 5.60 -8.15
N PRO A 208 13.03 4.98 -7.05
CA PRO A 208 14.03 5.56 -6.18
C PRO A 208 15.40 5.57 -6.89
N GLU A 209 16.21 6.60 -6.62
CA GLU A 209 17.59 6.68 -7.12
C GLU A 209 18.44 5.49 -6.65
N GLU A 210 18.19 5.03 -5.42
CA GLU A 210 18.84 3.84 -4.89
C GLU A 210 18.27 2.58 -5.57
N GLY A 211 19.12 1.88 -6.33
CA GLY A 211 18.72 0.68 -7.08
C GLY A 211 18.11 0.96 -8.47
N GLU A 212 18.18 2.18 -8.98
CA GLU A 212 17.66 2.58 -10.29
C GLU A 212 18.12 1.65 -11.43
N GLU A 213 19.40 1.25 -11.41
CA GLU A 213 19.99 0.34 -12.42
C GLU A 213 19.24 -0.99 -12.51
N GLU A 214 18.72 -1.51 -11.39
CA GLU A 214 17.95 -2.75 -11.36
C GLU A 214 16.60 -2.58 -12.03
N TYR A 215 15.91 -1.46 -11.78
CA TYR A 215 14.64 -1.13 -12.44
C TYR A 215 14.82 -0.90 -13.95
N VAL A 216 15.87 -0.20 -14.35
CA VAL A 216 16.21 -0.02 -15.78
C VAL A 216 16.45 -1.38 -16.46
N ALA A 217 17.16 -2.30 -15.80
CA ALA A 217 17.36 -3.66 -16.31
C ALA A 217 16.05 -4.45 -16.47
N GLN A 218 15.03 -4.14 -15.67
CA GLN A 218 13.69 -4.71 -15.76
C GLN A 218 12.79 -3.98 -16.79
N GLY A 219 13.31 -2.96 -17.48
CA GLY A 219 12.62 -2.22 -18.54
C GLY A 219 11.81 -1.02 -18.05
N TYR A 220 12.07 -0.51 -16.85
CA TYR A 220 11.51 0.75 -16.38
C TYR A 220 12.29 1.96 -16.90
N GLU A 221 11.60 3.07 -17.04
CA GLU A 221 12.16 4.39 -17.32
C GLU A 221 12.04 5.28 -16.08
N PRO A 222 13.14 5.52 -15.34
CA PRO A 222 13.10 6.21 -14.04
C PRO A 222 12.45 7.59 -14.09
N ALA A 223 12.59 8.31 -15.20
CA ALA A 223 12.04 9.67 -15.35
C ALA A 223 10.49 9.69 -15.41
N THR A 224 9.87 8.64 -15.90
CA THR A 224 8.43 8.62 -16.21
C THR A 224 7.66 7.55 -15.45
N ASP A 225 8.29 6.42 -15.16
CA ASP A 225 7.61 5.29 -14.53
C ASP A 225 7.44 5.45 -13.03
N ARG A 226 6.42 4.78 -12.54
CA ARG A 226 6.11 4.66 -11.12
C ARG A 226 5.94 3.20 -10.76
N ILE A 227 6.33 2.85 -9.55
CA ILE A 227 6.24 1.49 -9.01
C ILE A 227 5.29 1.42 -7.83
N GLY A 228 4.64 0.28 -7.65
CA GLY A 228 3.88 -0.02 -6.44
C GLY A 228 4.81 -0.19 -5.24
N VAL A 229 4.55 0.57 -4.16
CA VAL A 229 5.39 0.56 -2.96
C VAL A 229 4.76 -0.28 -1.87
N ASP A 230 3.45 -0.26 -1.75
CA ASP A 230 2.70 -0.97 -0.70
C ASP A 230 1.42 -1.61 -1.27
N GLY A 231 0.77 -2.47 -0.47
CA GLY A 231 -0.50 -3.11 -0.79
C GLY A 231 -0.45 -3.97 -2.05
N VAL A 232 -1.62 -4.10 -2.68
CA VAL A 232 -1.82 -4.87 -3.92
C VAL A 232 -1.05 -4.24 -5.09
N GLU A 233 -0.95 -2.91 -5.15
CA GLU A 233 -0.15 -2.21 -6.17
C GLU A 233 1.31 -2.69 -6.19
N ALA A 234 1.88 -2.98 -5.01
CA ALA A 234 3.25 -3.45 -4.88
C ALA A 234 3.39 -4.97 -5.04
N THR A 235 2.45 -5.74 -4.51
CA THR A 235 2.53 -7.21 -4.55
C THR A 235 2.25 -7.77 -5.94
N TYR A 236 1.37 -7.10 -6.70
CA TYR A 236 0.98 -7.47 -8.06
C TYR A 236 1.56 -6.50 -9.10
N GLU A 237 2.71 -5.87 -8.82
CA GLU A 237 3.37 -4.92 -9.73
C GLU A 237 3.62 -5.54 -11.10
N ASP A 238 4.15 -6.76 -11.17
CA ASP A 238 4.48 -7.44 -12.42
C ASP A 238 3.25 -7.73 -13.29
N GLU A 239 2.10 -8.01 -12.65
CA GLU A 239 0.83 -8.23 -13.34
C GLU A 239 0.22 -6.90 -13.80
N LEU A 240 0.25 -5.90 -12.93
CA LEU A 240 -0.42 -4.61 -13.15
C LEU A 240 0.30 -3.72 -14.16
N ARG A 241 1.64 -3.72 -14.20
CA ARG A 241 2.41 -2.72 -14.98
C ARG A 241 2.25 -2.83 -16.49
N GLY A 242 1.94 -4.03 -17.02
CA GLY A 242 1.93 -4.32 -18.47
C GLY A 242 3.32 -4.27 -19.12
N GLN A 243 3.34 -4.27 -20.44
CA GLN A 243 4.58 -4.19 -21.22
C GLN A 243 4.52 -3.05 -22.21
N LYS A 244 5.48 -2.14 -22.15
CA LYS A 244 5.59 -1.01 -23.08
C LYS A 244 5.87 -1.52 -24.49
N GLY A 245 5.24 -0.87 -25.48
CA GLY A 245 5.58 -1.05 -26.88
C GLY A 245 6.86 -0.32 -27.25
N ARG A 246 7.36 -0.59 -28.47
CA ARG A 246 8.54 0.07 -29.04
C ARG A 246 8.30 0.39 -30.51
N GLN A 247 8.66 1.61 -30.89
CA GLN A 247 8.60 2.05 -32.29
C GLN A 247 9.87 2.80 -32.66
N ILE A 248 10.26 2.67 -33.93
CA ILE A 248 11.33 3.46 -34.51
C ILE A 248 10.69 4.69 -35.11
N VAL A 249 11.12 5.85 -34.67
CA VAL A 249 10.68 7.15 -35.22
C VAL A 249 11.82 7.84 -35.92
N GLU A 250 11.48 8.65 -36.91
CA GLU A 250 12.41 9.63 -37.50
C GLU A 250 12.18 10.98 -36.84
N GLU A 251 13.25 11.53 -36.28
CA GLU A 251 13.23 12.83 -35.58
C GLU A 251 14.01 13.88 -36.34
N ASP A 252 13.59 15.13 -36.21
CA ASP A 252 14.37 16.27 -36.70
C ASP A 252 15.49 16.63 -35.70
N VAL A 253 16.31 17.60 -36.06
CA VAL A 253 17.43 18.08 -35.21
C VAL A 253 16.99 18.69 -33.89
N LEU A 254 15.70 18.89 -33.70
CA LEU A 254 15.08 19.44 -32.49
C LEU A 254 14.38 18.36 -31.65
N GLY A 255 14.56 17.07 -32.01
CA GLY A 255 13.93 15.96 -31.28
C GLY A 255 12.40 15.81 -31.54
N ARG A 256 11.88 16.42 -32.63
CA ARG A 256 10.46 16.29 -32.97
C ARG A 256 10.27 15.10 -33.89
N VAL A 257 9.33 14.21 -33.52
CA VAL A 257 8.95 13.08 -34.35
C VAL A 257 8.35 13.56 -35.66
N ILE A 258 9.03 13.28 -36.80
CA ILE A 258 8.56 13.58 -38.14
C ILE A 258 7.59 12.49 -38.61
N ARG A 259 7.94 11.22 -38.39
CA ARG A 259 7.12 10.06 -38.76
C ARG A 259 7.54 8.80 -38.01
N VAL A 260 6.60 7.88 -37.84
CA VAL A 260 6.87 6.52 -37.35
C VAL A 260 7.35 5.71 -38.55
N LEU A 261 8.52 5.07 -38.45
CA LEU A 261 9.13 4.24 -39.49
C LEU A 261 8.68 2.78 -39.35
N GLU A 262 8.71 2.26 -38.13
CA GLU A 262 8.40 0.87 -37.81
C GLU A 262 7.90 0.72 -36.39
N GLU A 263 6.85 -0.07 -36.19
CA GLU A 263 6.41 -0.52 -34.87
C GLU A 263 7.08 -1.87 -34.57
N GLN A 264 8.03 -1.90 -33.63
CA GLN A 264 8.78 -3.13 -33.29
C GLN A 264 8.00 -4.05 -32.35
N ALA A 265 7.26 -3.48 -31.41
CA ALA A 265 6.42 -4.21 -30.46
C ALA A 265 5.22 -3.35 -30.08
N ALA A 266 4.03 -3.92 -30.18
CA ALA A 266 2.83 -3.28 -29.66
C ALA A 266 2.84 -3.28 -28.12
N PRO A 267 2.29 -2.23 -27.46
CA PRO A 267 2.14 -2.24 -26.01
C PRO A 267 1.13 -3.31 -25.57
N VAL A 268 1.43 -4.01 -24.47
CA VAL A 268 0.53 -4.98 -23.87
C VAL A 268 0.02 -4.39 -22.54
N PRO A 269 -1.29 -4.15 -22.41
CA PRO A 269 -1.86 -3.66 -21.16
C PRO A 269 -1.58 -4.60 -20.00
N GLY A 270 -1.49 -4.03 -18.80
CA GLY A 270 -1.39 -4.80 -17.57
C GLY A 270 -2.65 -5.61 -17.30
N ASN A 271 -2.49 -6.71 -16.58
CA ASN A 271 -3.58 -7.56 -16.16
C ASN A 271 -4.40 -6.86 -15.06
N ASN A 272 -5.70 -7.12 -15.06
CA ASN A 272 -6.63 -6.63 -14.05
C ASN A 272 -6.63 -7.57 -12.84
N VAL A 273 -6.64 -7.02 -11.63
CA VAL A 273 -6.66 -7.76 -10.37
C VAL A 273 -8.03 -7.62 -9.72
N TYR A 274 -8.68 -8.76 -9.44
CA TYR A 274 -9.96 -8.81 -8.75
C TYR A 274 -9.74 -9.27 -7.32
N LEU A 275 -10.17 -8.45 -6.36
CA LEU A 275 -10.01 -8.73 -4.94
C LEU A 275 -11.14 -9.63 -4.42
N THR A 276 -10.88 -10.28 -3.29
CA THR A 276 -11.91 -11.00 -2.51
C THR A 276 -12.80 -10.04 -1.73
N LEU A 277 -12.41 -8.76 -1.67
CA LEU A 277 -13.07 -7.68 -0.95
C LEU A 277 -14.49 -7.46 -1.46
N ASP A 278 -15.43 -7.33 -0.54
CA ASP A 278 -16.77 -6.84 -0.74
C ASP A 278 -16.82 -5.37 -0.30
N LEU A 279 -16.93 -4.44 -1.26
CA LEU A 279 -16.83 -3.01 -1.00
C LEU A 279 -17.95 -2.49 -0.09
N ASP A 280 -19.15 -3.04 -0.22
CA ASP A 280 -20.28 -2.61 0.60
C ASP A 280 -20.13 -3.10 2.04
N LEU A 281 -19.67 -4.34 2.21
CA LEU A 281 -19.31 -4.85 3.53
C LEU A 281 -18.15 -4.06 4.14
N GLN A 282 -17.12 -3.72 3.37
CA GLN A 282 -15.98 -2.91 3.81
C GLN A 282 -16.45 -1.56 4.39
N ARG A 283 -17.35 -0.86 3.70
CA ARG A 283 -17.93 0.40 4.17
C ARG A 283 -18.65 0.24 5.50
N PHE A 284 -19.49 -0.77 5.59
CA PHE A 284 -20.24 -1.03 6.82
C PHE A 284 -19.32 -1.37 7.98
N VAL A 285 -18.30 -2.22 7.74
CA VAL A 285 -17.31 -2.62 8.75
C VAL A 285 -16.54 -1.39 9.25
N GLU A 286 -16.09 -0.51 8.34
CA GLU A 286 -15.41 0.73 8.74
C GLU A 286 -16.32 1.63 9.60
N GLU A 287 -17.57 1.82 9.18
CA GLU A 287 -18.52 2.64 9.94
C GLU A 287 -18.80 2.05 11.33
N ALA A 288 -19.01 0.73 11.41
CA ALA A 288 -19.21 0.05 12.69
C ALA A 288 -17.97 0.18 13.60
N LEU A 289 -16.76 0.02 13.03
CA LEU A 289 -15.51 0.19 13.75
C LEU A 289 -15.33 1.62 14.24
N ARG A 290 -15.57 2.64 13.41
CA ARG A 290 -15.49 4.06 13.81
C ARG A 290 -16.45 4.39 14.96
N ARG A 291 -17.69 3.88 14.92
CA ARG A 291 -18.63 4.00 16.04
C ARG A 291 -18.09 3.34 17.31
N GLY A 292 -17.53 2.14 17.17
CA GLY A 292 -16.92 1.42 18.31
C GLY A 292 -15.72 2.17 18.90
N MET A 293 -14.84 2.69 18.06
CA MET A 293 -13.70 3.51 18.46
C MET A 293 -14.15 4.78 19.19
N ALA A 294 -15.16 5.47 18.69
CA ALA A 294 -15.71 6.67 19.35
C ALA A 294 -16.30 6.33 20.72
N ASN A 295 -17.05 5.23 20.84
CA ASN A 295 -17.61 4.77 22.12
C ASN A 295 -16.55 4.38 23.14
N ALA A 296 -15.44 3.80 22.67
CA ALA A 296 -14.32 3.38 23.51
C ALA A 296 -13.28 4.50 23.76
N ASN A 297 -13.43 5.66 23.09
CA ASN A 297 -12.38 6.69 23.01
C ASN A 297 -11.03 6.11 22.56
N SER A 298 -11.08 5.21 21.58
CA SER A 298 -9.93 4.49 21.06
C SER A 298 -9.34 5.21 19.85
N PRO A 299 -8.04 5.52 19.82
CA PRO A 299 -7.42 6.21 18.69
C PRO A 299 -7.09 5.28 17.51
N ARG A 300 -7.01 3.96 17.74
CA ARG A 300 -6.71 2.94 16.73
C ARG A 300 -7.68 1.77 16.82
N GLY A 301 -8.04 1.22 15.68
CA GLY A 301 -8.93 0.07 15.63
C GLY A 301 -8.70 -0.79 14.40
N VAL A 302 -9.02 -2.06 14.53
CA VAL A 302 -8.95 -3.05 13.46
C VAL A 302 -10.26 -3.84 13.43
N ALA A 303 -10.76 -4.10 12.22
CA ALA A 303 -11.80 -5.09 11.98
C ALA A 303 -11.50 -5.87 10.70
N ILE A 304 -11.55 -7.20 10.77
CA ILE A 304 -11.33 -8.09 9.63
C ILE A 304 -12.50 -9.06 9.56
N VAL A 305 -12.99 -9.28 8.34
CA VAL A 305 -14.04 -10.28 8.05
C VAL A 305 -13.50 -11.24 7.01
N MET A 306 -13.59 -12.56 7.27
CA MET A 306 -13.06 -13.60 6.40
C MET A 306 -14.07 -14.72 6.17
N ASN A 307 -13.92 -15.40 5.04
CA ASN A 307 -14.52 -16.73 4.84
C ASN A 307 -13.55 -17.79 5.41
N PRO A 308 -13.92 -18.49 6.49
CA PRO A 308 -13.02 -19.47 7.13
C PRO A 308 -12.75 -20.71 6.27
N GLN A 309 -13.62 -21.04 5.30
CA GLN A 309 -13.50 -22.23 4.44
C GLN A 309 -12.53 -22.04 3.29
N THR A 310 -12.28 -20.78 2.87
CA THR A 310 -11.46 -20.46 1.69
C THR A 310 -10.25 -19.63 2.02
N GLY A 311 -10.26 -18.90 3.16
CA GLY A 311 -9.24 -17.93 3.53
C GLY A 311 -9.45 -16.55 2.88
N GLU A 312 -10.54 -16.33 2.13
CA GLU A 312 -10.84 -15.06 1.51
C GLU A 312 -11.09 -13.97 2.56
N ILE A 313 -10.42 -12.83 2.40
CA ILE A 313 -10.65 -11.61 3.19
C ILE A 313 -11.77 -10.83 2.51
N LEU A 314 -12.94 -10.76 3.15
CA LEU A 314 -14.12 -10.08 2.64
C LEU A 314 -14.14 -8.59 2.99
N ALA A 315 -13.57 -8.24 4.15
CA ALA A 315 -13.33 -6.86 4.56
C ALA A 315 -12.07 -6.80 5.45
N LEU A 316 -11.30 -5.70 5.30
CA LEU A 316 -10.09 -5.45 6.09
C LEU A 316 -10.00 -3.96 6.37
N VAL A 317 -10.23 -3.58 7.62
CA VAL A 317 -10.21 -2.20 8.08
C VAL A 317 -9.11 -2.00 9.11
N SER A 318 -8.26 -1.01 8.83
CA SER A 318 -7.18 -0.54 9.70
C SER A 318 -7.32 0.97 9.88
N LEU A 319 -7.55 1.43 11.11
CA LEU A 319 -7.75 2.84 11.43
C LEU A 319 -6.72 3.32 12.47
N PRO A 320 -6.18 4.55 12.32
CA PRO A 320 -6.47 5.54 11.29
C PRO A 320 -5.97 5.14 9.91
N THR A 321 -6.46 5.82 8.89
CA THR A 321 -6.17 5.55 7.48
C THR A 321 -5.66 6.80 6.76
N TYR A 322 -5.28 6.69 5.49
CA TYR A 322 -4.82 7.79 4.65
C TYR A 322 -5.48 7.72 3.26
N ASP A 323 -5.43 8.82 2.51
CA ASP A 323 -5.92 8.85 1.14
C ASP A 323 -4.78 8.50 0.16
N ASN A 324 -4.92 7.41 -0.60
CA ASN A 324 -3.96 7.00 -1.63
C ASN A 324 -3.77 8.07 -2.71
N ASN A 325 -4.79 8.91 -2.98
CA ASN A 325 -4.71 9.96 -3.97
C ASN A 325 -3.66 11.03 -3.64
N LEU A 326 -3.25 11.17 -2.38
CA LEU A 326 -2.14 12.05 -1.97
C LEU A 326 -0.81 11.69 -2.66
N PHE A 327 -0.64 10.44 -3.09
CA PHE A 327 0.60 9.94 -3.69
C PHE A 327 0.58 10.00 -5.23
N THR A 328 -0.59 10.17 -5.86
CA THR A 328 -0.74 10.02 -7.33
C THR A 328 0.06 11.03 -8.13
N GLN A 329 0.25 12.23 -7.62
CA GLN A 329 1.00 13.31 -8.26
C GLN A 329 2.25 13.72 -7.50
N GLY A 330 2.60 12.96 -6.46
CA GLY A 330 3.63 13.30 -5.48
C GLY A 330 3.00 13.88 -4.22
N ILE A 331 3.36 13.33 -3.07
CA ILE A 331 2.87 13.80 -1.76
C ILE A 331 3.58 15.10 -1.38
N SER A 332 2.82 16.06 -0.83
CA SER A 332 3.42 17.29 -0.29
C SER A 332 4.25 16.98 0.96
N ALA A 333 5.31 17.77 1.22
CA ALA A 333 6.11 17.64 2.44
C ALA A 333 5.24 17.76 3.71
N ARG A 334 4.26 18.66 3.71
CA ARG A 334 3.31 18.83 4.81
C ARG A 334 2.45 17.58 5.04
N ASP A 335 1.89 16.98 3.97
CA ASP A 335 1.07 15.78 4.10
C ASP A 335 1.91 14.58 4.51
N TRP A 336 3.12 14.45 3.97
CA TRP A 336 4.08 13.44 4.38
C TRP A 336 4.43 13.55 5.86
N GLN A 337 4.77 14.75 6.32
CA GLN A 337 5.07 15.01 7.73
C GLN A 337 3.88 14.64 8.62
N ARG A 338 2.68 15.08 8.28
CA ARG A 338 1.45 14.75 9.01
C ARG A 338 1.22 13.25 9.13
N LEU A 339 1.46 12.47 8.06
CA LEU A 339 1.23 11.03 8.06
C LEU A 339 2.37 10.25 8.73
N SER A 340 3.63 10.70 8.56
CA SER A 340 4.81 9.99 9.07
C SER A 340 5.07 10.26 10.56
N GLU A 341 4.71 11.45 11.07
CA GLU A 341 4.90 11.84 12.47
C GLU A 341 3.68 11.56 13.35
N ASP A 342 2.55 11.13 12.77
CA ASP A 342 1.35 10.77 13.54
C ASP A 342 1.66 9.57 14.46
N PRO A 343 1.52 9.70 15.79
CA PRO A 343 1.81 8.63 16.74
C PRO A 343 0.91 7.40 16.53
N HIS A 344 -0.25 7.57 15.88
CA HIS A 344 -1.17 6.48 15.58
C HIS A 344 -0.88 5.76 14.26
N ARG A 345 0.17 6.18 13.52
CA ARG A 345 0.76 5.52 12.35
C ARG A 345 -0.26 5.17 11.26
N PRO A 346 -0.94 6.16 10.63
CA PRO A 346 -1.97 5.89 9.60
C PRO A 346 -1.43 5.14 8.38
N LEU A 347 -0.12 5.26 8.07
CA LEU A 347 0.52 4.52 6.98
C LEU A 347 0.72 3.03 7.28
N LEU A 348 0.66 2.62 8.56
CA LEU A 348 0.85 1.23 8.95
C LEU A 348 -0.45 0.45 8.81
N ASN A 349 -0.39 -0.72 8.18
CA ASN A 349 -1.50 -1.66 8.20
C ASN A 349 -1.53 -2.42 9.54
N HIS A 350 -2.31 -1.91 10.50
CA HIS A 350 -2.42 -2.46 11.84
C HIS A 350 -3.00 -3.90 11.87
N THR A 351 -3.60 -4.37 10.78
CA THR A 351 -4.15 -5.73 10.71
C THR A 351 -3.05 -6.80 10.67
N ILE A 352 -1.89 -6.47 10.09
CA ILE A 352 -0.78 -7.41 9.81
C ILE A 352 0.58 -6.98 10.38
N ALA A 353 0.71 -5.71 10.78
CA ALA A 353 2.02 -5.14 11.17
C ALA A 353 2.10 -4.65 12.61
N ASP A 354 1.02 -4.73 13.40
CA ASP A 354 1.05 -4.48 14.84
C ASP A 354 1.35 -5.75 15.63
N ARG A 355 2.22 -5.63 16.65
CA ARG A 355 2.49 -6.67 17.65
C ARG A 355 1.70 -6.39 18.90
N LEU A 356 0.70 -7.19 19.16
CA LEU A 356 -0.29 -6.94 20.21
C LEU A 356 -0.44 -8.15 21.12
N PRO A 357 -0.56 -7.94 22.44
CA PRO A 357 -0.92 -9.01 23.35
C PRO A 357 -2.36 -9.46 23.06
N PRO A 358 -2.63 -10.75 22.77
CA PRO A 358 -3.97 -11.20 22.44
C PRO A 358 -4.92 -11.30 23.64
N GLY A 359 -4.39 -11.41 24.85
CA GLY A 359 -5.21 -11.67 26.00
C GLY A 359 -6.03 -12.97 25.87
N SER A 360 -7.22 -12.96 26.44
CA SER A 360 -8.06 -14.15 26.54
C SER A 360 -8.53 -14.77 25.22
N VAL A 361 -8.38 -14.14 24.06
CA VAL A 361 -8.68 -14.78 22.76
C VAL A 361 -7.69 -15.91 22.47
N PHE A 362 -6.48 -15.89 23.04
CA PHE A 362 -5.49 -16.96 22.91
C PHE A 362 -5.87 -18.25 23.66
N LYS A 363 -6.79 -18.21 24.61
CA LYS A 363 -7.17 -19.38 25.44
C LYS A 363 -7.68 -20.58 24.62
N ILE A 364 -8.20 -20.35 23.41
CA ILE A 364 -8.63 -21.43 22.50
C ILE A 364 -7.43 -22.28 22.05
N VAL A 365 -6.27 -21.67 21.84
CA VAL A 365 -5.03 -22.36 21.44
C VAL A 365 -4.50 -23.23 22.58
N LEU A 366 -4.49 -22.67 23.81
CA LEU A 366 -4.11 -23.45 24.98
C LEU A 366 -5.07 -24.60 25.26
N ALA A 367 -6.38 -24.36 25.08
CA ALA A 367 -7.41 -25.41 25.23
C ALA A 367 -7.18 -26.56 24.25
N ALA A 368 -6.92 -26.25 22.99
CA ALA A 368 -6.62 -27.22 21.95
C ALA A 368 -5.41 -28.09 22.32
N GLY A 369 -4.31 -27.46 22.70
CA GLY A 369 -3.10 -28.19 23.11
C GLY A 369 -3.32 -29.02 24.37
N ALA A 370 -4.01 -28.50 25.38
CA ALA A 370 -4.24 -29.20 26.63
C ALA A 370 -5.16 -30.42 26.47
N LEU A 371 -6.17 -30.30 25.64
CA LEU A 371 -7.06 -31.46 25.29
C LEU A 371 -6.30 -32.51 24.48
N GLN A 372 -5.56 -32.12 23.47
CA GLN A 372 -4.84 -33.01 22.58
C GLN A 372 -3.73 -33.80 23.29
N GLU A 373 -3.03 -33.14 24.22
CA GLU A 373 -1.99 -33.76 25.07
C GLU A 373 -2.55 -34.54 26.26
N GLY A 374 -3.87 -34.59 26.42
CA GLY A 374 -4.52 -35.30 27.54
C GLY A 374 -4.27 -34.63 28.90
N VAL A 375 -3.78 -33.38 28.95
CA VAL A 375 -3.69 -32.60 30.18
C VAL A 375 -5.09 -32.26 30.70
N LEU A 376 -6.01 -32.00 29.80
CA LEU A 376 -7.44 -31.93 30.06
C LEU A 376 -8.18 -33.06 29.36
N THR A 377 -9.24 -33.52 30.01
CA THR A 377 -10.26 -34.39 29.44
C THR A 377 -11.61 -33.68 29.53
N PRO A 378 -12.68 -34.19 28.86
CA PRO A 378 -14.02 -33.61 28.99
C PRO A 378 -14.54 -33.57 30.45
N TYR A 379 -13.98 -34.44 31.29
CA TYR A 379 -14.40 -34.60 32.70
C TYR A 379 -13.49 -33.90 33.70
N THR A 380 -12.35 -33.35 33.25
CA THR A 380 -11.41 -32.64 34.13
C THR A 380 -12.06 -31.37 34.65
N ARG A 381 -12.12 -31.22 35.96
CA ARG A 381 -12.64 -30.03 36.62
C ARG A 381 -11.55 -29.35 37.43
N LEU A 382 -11.37 -28.06 37.20
CA LEU A 382 -10.46 -27.20 37.94
C LEU A 382 -11.26 -26.14 38.68
N THR A 383 -10.86 -25.88 39.93
CA THR A 383 -11.58 -24.92 40.79
C THR A 383 -10.98 -23.53 40.67
N CYS A 384 -11.84 -22.54 40.48
CA CYS A 384 -11.50 -21.12 40.48
C CYS A 384 -12.04 -20.46 41.77
N PRO A 385 -11.19 -20.22 42.76
CA PRO A 385 -11.59 -19.50 44.01
C PRO A 385 -11.54 -17.98 43.87
N GLY A 386 -11.28 -17.42 42.66
CA GLY A 386 -11.08 -16.00 42.42
C GLY A 386 -9.62 -15.53 42.51
N LYS A 387 -8.81 -16.24 43.29
CA LYS A 387 -7.39 -15.99 43.52
C LYS A 387 -6.66 -17.29 43.83
N ILE A 388 -5.49 -17.47 43.22
CA ILE A 388 -4.51 -18.48 43.63
C ILE A 388 -3.18 -17.82 43.98
N VAL A 389 -2.37 -18.49 44.79
CA VAL A 389 -1.08 -17.98 45.26
C VAL A 389 0.00 -18.97 44.85
N VAL A 390 1.03 -18.50 44.15
CA VAL A 390 2.18 -19.32 43.74
C VAL A 390 3.32 -19.07 44.70
N PRO A 391 3.79 -20.07 45.44
CA PRO A 391 4.96 -19.93 46.33
C PRO A 391 6.21 -19.56 45.52
N ASN A 392 7.11 -18.77 46.14
CA ASN A 392 8.38 -18.46 45.53
C ASN A 392 9.24 -19.74 45.46
N LYS A 393 9.76 -20.07 44.31
CA LYS A 393 10.56 -21.29 44.03
C LYS A 393 11.75 -21.43 45.00
N TYR A 394 12.40 -20.33 45.37
CA TYR A 394 13.60 -20.33 46.22
C TYR A 394 13.28 -20.13 47.71
N TYR A 395 12.09 -19.65 48.02
CA TYR A 395 11.62 -19.37 49.37
C TYR A 395 10.15 -19.84 49.53
N PRO A 396 9.89 -21.16 49.38
CA PRO A 396 8.51 -21.67 49.29
C PRO A 396 7.71 -21.47 50.60
N ASN A 397 8.39 -21.35 51.75
CA ASN A 397 7.76 -21.15 53.05
C ASN A 397 7.65 -19.66 53.45
N ASP A 398 8.01 -18.72 52.56
CA ASP A 398 7.89 -17.29 52.83
C ASP A 398 6.65 -16.72 52.10
N PRO A 399 5.51 -16.49 52.83
CA PRO A 399 4.31 -15.96 52.21
C PRO A 399 4.48 -14.56 51.63
N GLY A 400 5.45 -13.78 52.14
CA GLY A 400 5.72 -12.42 51.68
C GLY A 400 6.36 -12.37 50.28
N ARG A 401 6.90 -13.50 49.80
CA ARG A 401 7.47 -13.66 48.46
C ARG A 401 6.60 -14.46 47.49
N ALA A 402 5.47 -14.95 47.97
CA ALA A 402 4.52 -15.65 47.15
C ALA A 402 3.78 -14.66 46.22
N GLN A 403 3.55 -15.07 44.96
CA GLN A 403 2.90 -14.24 43.98
C GLN A 403 1.42 -14.57 43.82
N PRO A 404 0.50 -13.63 44.04
CA PRO A 404 -0.92 -13.83 43.81
C PRO A 404 -1.25 -13.71 42.30
N PHE A 405 -2.15 -14.58 41.83
CA PHE A 405 -2.76 -14.52 40.49
C PHE A 405 -4.27 -14.46 40.65
N TYR A 406 -4.90 -13.49 40.02
CA TYR A 406 -6.33 -13.23 40.15
C TYR A 406 -7.08 -13.67 38.90
N CYS A 407 -8.32 -14.09 39.08
CA CYS A 407 -9.28 -14.16 37.99
C CYS A 407 -9.97 -12.81 37.83
N TRP A 408 -10.40 -12.46 36.62
CA TRP A 408 -11.22 -11.26 36.39
C TRP A 408 -12.49 -11.26 37.30
N ASN A 409 -13.07 -12.44 37.54
CA ASN A 409 -14.12 -12.60 38.56
C ASN A 409 -13.47 -12.91 39.91
N HIS A 410 -13.28 -11.90 40.75
CA HIS A 410 -12.67 -12.02 42.06
C HIS A 410 -13.46 -12.89 43.04
N ALA A 411 -14.77 -13.07 42.83
CA ALA A 411 -15.58 -14.01 43.61
C ALA A 411 -15.32 -15.50 43.28
N GLY A 412 -14.63 -15.72 42.15
CA GLY A 412 -14.39 -17.05 41.62
C GLY A 412 -15.56 -17.58 40.76
N HIS A 413 -15.27 -18.63 39.99
CA HIS A 413 -16.24 -19.32 39.13
C HIS A 413 -16.63 -20.71 39.70
N GLY A 414 -16.01 -21.12 40.81
CA GLY A 414 -16.18 -22.49 41.30
C GLY A 414 -15.48 -23.52 40.43
N ALA A 415 -16.04 -24.74 40.42
CA ALA A 415 -15.47 -25.84 39.62
C ALA A 415 -15.97 -25.82 38.19
N LEU A 416 -15.06 -25.62 37.24
CA LEU A 416 -15.33 -25.57 35.80
C LEU A 416 -14.67 -26.74 35.07
N ASP A 417 -15.31 -27.24 34.01
CA ASP A 417 -14.69 -28.03 32.95
C ASP A 417 -14.17 -27.13 31.84
N ILE A 418 -13.62 -27.67 30.76
CA ILE A 418 -13.05 -26.91 29.65
C ILE A 418 -14.09 -26.04 28.94
N VAL A 419 -15.31 -26.51 28.75
CA VAL A 419 -16.41 -25.77 28.12
C VAL A 419 -16.76 -24.55 28.98
N GLY A 420 -16.93 -24.71 30.28
CA GLY A 420 -17.16 -23.62 31.23
C GLY A 420 -15.95 -22.70 31.34
N GLY A 421 -14.74 -23.22 31.31
CA GLY A 421 -13.49 -22.44 31.32
C GLY A 421 -13.39 -21.46 30.16
N ILE A 422 -13.74 -21.92 28.94
CA ILE A 422 -13.77 -21.07 27.73
C ILE A 422 -14.94 -20.08 27.81
N ALA A 423 -16.16 -20.56 28.12
CA ALA A 423 -17.37 -19.75 28.16
C ALA A 423 -17.28 -18.57 29.11
N HIS A 424 -16.77 -18.80 30.31
CA HIS A 424 -16.55 -17.76 31.34
C HIS A 424 -15.18 -17.09 31.26
N SER A 425 -14.33 -17.47 30.30
CA SER A 425 -12.98 -16.90 30.16
C SER A 425 -12.17 -16.95 31.47
N CYS A 426 -12.27 -18.02 32.24
CA CYS A 426 -11.73 -18.10 33.60
C CYS A 426 -10.20 -18.15 33.62
N ASP A 427 -9.52 -17.09 34.11
CA ASP A 427 -8.06 -17.00 34.11
C ASP A 427 -7.42 -18.10 34.94
N ILE A 428 -7.95 -18.36 36.13
CA ILE A 428 -7.40 -19.39 37.03
C ILE A 428 -7.50 -20.78 36.42
N PHE A 429 -8.57 -21.08 35.69
CA PHE A 429 -8.67 -22.34 34.95
C PHE A 429 -7.51 -22.47 33.95
N PHE A 430 -7.23 -21.41 33.19
CA PHE A 430 -6.17 -21.41 32.20
C PHE A 430 -4.76 -21.29 32.78
N TYR A 431 -4.57 -20.58 33.93
CA TYR A 431 -3.29 -20.61 34.66
C TYR A 431 -2.93 -22.05 35.05
N GLN A 432 -3.86 -22.76 35.66
CA GLN A 432 -3.66 -24.16 36.04
C GLN A 432 -3.42 -25.04 34.81
N THR A 433 -4.22 -24.87 33.76
CA THR A 433 -4.08 -25.64 32.49
C THR A 433 -2.71 -25.49 31.89
N GLY A 434 -2.15 -24.28 31.84
CA GLY A 434 -0.83 -24.04 31.24
C GLY A 434 0.32 -24.32 32.18
N GLY A 435 0.33 -23.75 33.38
CA GLY A 435 1.46 -23.81 34.32
C GLY A 435 1.37 -24.89 35.38
N GLY A 436 0.21 -25.55 35.52
CA GLY A 436 -0.06 -26.49 36.60
C GLY A 436 -0.39 -25.78 37.91
N PHE A 437 -0.70 -26.53 38.96
CA PHE A 437 -0.92 -26.01 40.30
C PHE A 437 -0.49 -27.05 41.37
N GLU A 438 0.51 -26.67 42.15
CA GLU A 438 1.19 -27.60 43.03
C GLU A 438 0.29 -28.10 44.17
N GLU A 439 -0.57 -27.23 44.73
CA GLU A 439 -1.49 -27.56 45.81
C GLU A 439 -2.44 -28.70 45.44
N THR A 440 -2.86 -28.81 44.16
CA THR A 440 -3.74 -29.85 43.69
C THR A 440 -2.98 -30.96 42.95
N HIS A 441 -1.66 -30.90 42.90
CA HIS A 441 -0.79 -31.77 42.12
C HIS A 441 -1.17 -31.86 40.61
N PHE A 442 -1.84 -30.84 40.10
CA PHE A 442 -2.20 -30.75 38.69
C PHE A 442 -1.02 -30.31 37.84
N LYS A 443 -0.67 -31.12 36.84
CA LYS A 443 0.43 -30.81 35.90
C LYS A 443 -0.13 -30.10 34.68
N GLY A 444 0.31 -28.89 34.44
CA GLY A 444 -0.06 -28.11 33.28
C GLY A 444 0.65 -28.53 32.00
N LEU A 445 0.29 -27.89 30.89
CA LEU A 445 0.84 -28.14 29.55
C LEU A 445 2.34 -27.77 29.47
N GLY A 446 2.74 -26.67 30.12
CA GLY A 446 4.12 -26.17 30.11
C GLY A 446 4.44 -25.31 28.88
N VAL A 447 5.42 -24.40 29.05
CA VAL A 447 5.76 -23.40 28.03
C VAL A 447 6.11 -23.98 26.67
N ASP A 448 6.86 -25.08 26.64
CA ASP A 448 7.34 -25.65 25.36
C ASP A 448 6.18 -26.20 24.51
N ARG A 449 5.21 -26.86 25.14
CA ARG A 449 4.01 -27.34 24.44
C ARG A 449 3.07 -26.19 24.09
N ILE A 450 2.92 -25.18 24.96
CA ILE A 450 2.14 -23.98 24.62
C ILE A 450 2.74 -23.32 23.37
N ALA A 451 4.06 -23.12 23.34
CA ALA A 451 4.74 -22.54 22.19
C ALA A 451 4.64 -23.42 20.93
N HIS A 452 4.66 -24.75 21.08
CA HIS A 452 4.44 -25.67 19.98
C HIS A 452 3.05 -25.50 19.35
N TYR A 453 1.99 -25.53 20.17
CA TYR A 453 0.62 -25.35 19.67
C TYR A 453 0.40 -23.94 19.12
N ALA A 454 0.97 -22.90 19.73
CA ALA A 454 0.92 -21.55 19.18
C ALA A 454 1.48 -21.51 17.73
N ARG A 455 2.63 -22.16 17.48
CA ARG A 455 3.20 -22.25 16.12
C ARG A 455 2.35 -23.11 15.18
N LEU A 456 1.71 -24.17 15.66
CA LEU A 456 0.78 -24.95 14.85
C LEU A 456 -0.41 -24.10 14.36
N PHE A 457 -0.90 -23.17 15.19
CA PHE A 457 -1.93 -22.21 14.81
C PHE A 457 -1.44 -21.06 13.95
N GLY A 458 -0.14 -21.01 13.58
CA GLY A 458 0.44 -20.02 12.69
C GLY A 458 1.06 -18.80 13.39
N PHE A 459 1.13 -18.76 14.72
CA PHE A 459 1.79 -17.67 15.44
C PHE A 459 3.31 -17.78 15.38
N GLY A 460 3.99 -16.65 15.32
CA GLY A 460 5.45 -16.56 15.23
C GLY A 460 6.00 -16.55 13.80
N GLU A 461 5.13 -16.68 12.80
CA GLU A 461 5.45 -16.63 11.36
C GLU A 461 4.39 -15.79 10.65
N PRO A 462 4.72 -15.07 9.53
CA PRO A 462 3.73 -14.42 8.69
C PRO A 462 2.67 -15.40 8.18
N THR A 463 1.43 -14.94 8.00
CA THR A 463 0.35 -15.77 7.46
C THR A 463 0.51 -16.02 5.95
N GLY A 464 1.28 -15.15 5.29
CA GLY A 464 1.52 -15.19 3.85
C GLY A 464 0.40 -14.53 3.04
N VAL A 465 -0.36 -13.61 3.64
CA VAL A 465 -1.30 -12.77 2.88
C VAL A 465 -0.55 -11.94 1.83
N GLU A 466 -1.21 -11.69 0.69
CA GLU A 466 -0.60 -10.94 -0.43
C GLU A 466 -0.49 -9.45 -0.14
N LEU A 467 0.08 -9.09 1.00
CA LEU A 467 0.38 -7.72 1.41
C LEU A 467 1.81 -7.64 1.93
N ARG A 468 2.47 -6.53 1.64
CA ARG A 468 3.84 -6.28 2.13
C ARG A 468 3.84 -5.92 3.62
N ALA A 469 5.02 -5.98 4.23
CA ALA A 469 5.27 -5.62 5.62
C ALA A 469 4.51 -6.46 6.67
N GLU A 470 4.01 -7.64 6.31
CA GLU A 470 3.45 -8.57 7.29
C GLU A 470 4.52 -9.06 8.27
N ILE A 471 4.18 -9.09 9.55
CA ILE A 471 5.08 -9.57 10.62
C ILE A 471 4.54 -10.84 11.27
N GLY A 472 5.44 -11.66 11.81
CA GLY A 472 5.08 -12.96 12.42
C GLY A 472 4.64 -12.90 13.88
N GLY A 473 4.65 -11.72 14.53
CA GLY A 473 4.45 -11.65 15.98
C GLY A 473 5.61 -12.28 16.77
N LEU A 474 5.36 -12.67 18.03
CA LEU A 474 6.34 -13.30 18.92
C LEU A 474 5.73 -14.43 19.74
N VAL A 475 6.25 -15.65 19.58
CA VAL A 475 5.95 -16.79 20.46
C VAL A 475 7.12 -17.02 21.40
N PRO A 476 7.02 -16.62 22.68
CA PRO A 476 8.12 -16.72 23.61
C PRO A 476 8.42 -18.17 24.02
N THR A 477 9.70 -18.45 24.30
CA THR A 477 10.19 -19.71 24.85
C THR A 477 11.14 -19.46 26.02
N SER A 478 11.42 -20.50 26.80
CA SER A 478 12.42 -20.41 27.88
C SER A 478 13.81 -20.00 27.36
N SER A 479 14.18 -20.47 26.17
CA SER A 479 15.44 -20.11 25.51
C SER A 479 15.45 -18.65 25.05
N TRP A 480 14.36 -18.20 24.42
CA TRP A 480 14.17 -16.81 24.01
C TRP A 480 14.31 -15.85 25.20
N LYS A 481 13.57 -16.09 26.30
CA LYS A 481 13.62 -15.22 27.50
C LYS A 481 15.05 -15.12 28.03
N ARG A 482 15.76 -16.25 28.13
CA ARG A 482 17.15 -16.27 28.63
C ARG A 482 18.12 -15.48 27.73
N LEU A 483 17.95 -15.56 26.41
CA LEU A 483 18.84 -14.90 25.45
C LEU A 483 18.52 -13.40 25.28
N THR A 484 17.23 -13.03 25.31
CA THR A 484 16.77 -11.67 25.02
C THR A 484 16.62 -10.83 26.28
N VAL A 485 16.05 -11.41 27.35
CA VAL A 485 15.78 -10.70 28.61
C VAL A 485 16.87 -10.95 29.66
N GLY A 486 17.64 -12.04 29.53
CA GLY A 486 18.68 -12.42 30.50
C GLY A 486 18.15 -13.13 31.74
N GLU A 487 16.89 -13.57 31.75
CA GLU A 487 16.23 -14.19 32.90
C GLU A 487 15.81 -15.63 32.60
N SER A 488 15.68 -16.42 33.69
CA SER A 488 15.09 -17.74 33.61
C SER A 488 13.58 -17.68 33.53
N TRP A 489 12.97 -18.62 32.80
CA TRP A 489 11.52 -18.77 32.75
C TRP A 489 10.94 -19.20 34.10
N SER A 490 9.85 -18.58 34.52
CA SER A 490 9.15 -18.84 35.80
C SER A 490 7.76 -19.45 35.56
N THR A 491 7.15 -19.98 36.61
CA THR A 491 5.73 -20.40 36.61
C THR A 491 4.81 -19.21 36.28
N GLY A 492 5.13 -18.01 36.80
CA GLY A 492 4.37 -16.79 36.54
C GLY A 492 4.39 -16.42 35.04
N ASP A 493 5.54 -16.58 34.35
CA ASP A 493 5.61 -16.38 32.90
C ASP A 493 4.68 -17.36 32.16
N THR A 494 4.63 -18.64 32.60
CA THR A 494 3.71 -19.62 31.99
C THR A 494 2.25 -19.26 32.25
N TYR A 495 1.92 -18.76 33.44
CA TYR A 495 0.56 -18.31 33.74
C TYR A 495 0.14 -17.14 32.84
N ASN A 496 0.99 -16.12 32.74
CA ASN A 496 0.71 -14.99 31.85
C ASN A 496 0.56 -15.45 30.39
N LEU A 497 1.47 -16.30 29.89
CA LEU A 497 1.38 -16.87 28.55
C LEU A 497 0.08 -17.63 28.35
N SER A 498 -0.41 -18.35 29.38
CA SER A 498 -1.62 -19.16 29.31
C SER A 498 -2.91 -18.37 29.09
N ILE A 499 -2.89 -17.08 29.37
CA ILE A 499 -4.01 -16.16 29.15
C ILE A 499 -3.73 -15.15 28.02
N GLY A 500 -2.68 -15.38 27.23
CA GLY A 500 -2.33 -14.51 26.10
C GLY A 500 -1.67 -13.19 26.52
N GLN A 501 -0.92 -13.21 27.63
CA GLN A 501 -0.21 -12.08 28.20
C GLN A 501 1.29 -12.37 28.31
N GLY A 502 2.04 -11.46 28.91
CA GLY A 502 3.49 -11.55 29.05
C GLY A 502 4.19 -11.18 27.74
N TYR A 503 5.02 -12.08 27.23
CA TYR A 503 5.82 -11.81 26.03
C TYR A 503 5.18 -12.31 24.71
N LEU A 504 3.94 -12.81 24.76
CA LEU A 504 3.23 -13.24 23.56
C LEU A 504 2.68 -12.03 22.79
N GLU A 505 3.06 -11.94 21.53
CA GLU A 505 2.58 -10.88 20.63
C GLU A 505 2.08 -11.51 19.33
N VAL A 506 0.93 -11.06 18.85
CA VAL A 506 0.29 -11.54 17.62
C VAL A 506 -0.20 -10.37 16.77
N THR A 507 -0.45 -10.62 15.48
CA THR A 507 -1.22 -9.69 14.65
C THR A 507 -2.71 -10.02 14.70
N PRO A 508 -3.59 -9.04 14.45
CA PRO A 508 -5.03 -9.31 14.35
C PRO A 508 -5.38 -10.38 13.31
N LEU A 509 -4.71 -10.37 12.16
CA LEU A 509 -4.95 -11.37 11.11
C LEU A 509 -4.53 -12.78 11.56
N GLN A 510 -3.38 -12.92 12.22
CA GLN A 510 -2.98 -14.22 12.80
C GLN A 510 -4.03 -14.74 13.79
N MET A 511 -4.58 -13.84 14.62
CA MET A 511 -5.58 -14.25 15.61
C MET A 511 -6.87 -14.70 14.95
N LEU A 512 -7.37 -13.98 13.93
CA LEU A 512 -8.56 -14.41 13.19
C LEU A 512 -8.33 -15.72 12.45
N ASN A 513 -7.15 -15.90 11.86
CA ASN A 513 -6.83 -17.17 11.16
C ASN A 513 -6.78 -18.36 12.11
N ALA A 514 -6.35 -18.16 13.36
CA ALA A 514 -6.45 -19.18 14.40
C ALA A 514 -7.93 -19.53 14.74
N PHE A 515 -8.84 -18.55 14.73
CA PHE A 515 -10.29 -18.80 14.88
C PHE A 515 -10.85 -19.55 13.68
N ASN A 516 -10.37 -19.26 12.46
CA ASN A 516 -10.75 -19.98 11.23
C ASN A 516 -10.35 -21.46 11.32
N ALA A 517 -9.18 -21.76 11.88
CA ALA A 517 -8.78 -23.16 12.12
C ALA A 517 -9.73 -23.86 13.10
N VAL A 518 -10.26 -23.17 14.11
CA VAL A 518 -11.29 -23.73 15.02
C VAL A 518 -12.62 -23.92 14.27
N ALA A 519 -13.01 -22.93 13.46
CA ALA A 519 -14.25 -22.96 12.68
C ALA A 519 -14.29 -24.15 11.70
N THR A 520 -13.16 -24.42 11.04
CA THR A 520 -13.03 -25.49 10.03
C THR A 520 -12.69 -26.86 10.59
N GLY A 521 -12.60 -27.00 11.94
CA GLY A 521 -12.20 -28.26 12.56
C GLY A 521 -10.74 -28.65 12.32
N GLY A 522 -9.86 -27.64 12.17
CA GLY A 522 -8.41 -27.80 12.15
C GLY A 522 -7.71 -27.44 10.85
N THR A 523 -8.40 -26.95 9.84
CA THR A 523 -7.76 -26.50 8.59
C THR A 523 -7.33 -25.05 8.71
N LEU A 524 -6.04 -24.78 8.57
CA LEU A 524 -5.47 -23.45 8.52
C LEU A 524 -5.24 -23.04 7.06
N HIS A 525 -6.06 -22.16 6.55
CA HIS A 525 -5.93 -21.60 5.20
C HIS A 525 -4.98 -20.41 5.17
N ARG A 526 -4.34 -20.20 4.01
CA ARG A 526 -3.65 -18.92 3.76
C ARG A 526 -4.69 -17.83 3.56
N PRO A 527 -4.64 -16.72 4.32
CA PRO A 527 -5.48 -15.56 4.04
C PRO A 527 -5.19 -15.01 2.64
N ARG A 528 -6.23 -14.74 1.86
CA ARG A 528 -6.13 -14.27 0.48
C ARG A 528 -6.93 -13.01 0.28
N ILE A 529 -6.32 -12.05 -0.43
CA ILE A 529 -6.93 -10.76 -0.76
C ILE A 529 -7.27 -10.66 -2.25
N VAL A 530 -6.59 -11.45 -3.09
CA VAL A 530 -6.83 -11.51 -4.53
C VAL A 530 -7.64 -12.76 -4.86
N HIS A 531 -8.77 -12.56 -5.55
CA HIS A 531 -9.63 -13.63 -6.02
C HIS A 531 -9.12 -14.22 -7.34
N HIS A 532 -8.81 -13.37 -8.34
CA HIS A 532 -8.22 -13.81 -9.60
C HIS A 532 -7.55 -12.64 -10.32
N VAL A 533 -6.70 -12.99 -11.28
CA VAL A 533 -6.12 -12.04 -12.23
C VAL A 533 -6.67 -12.35 -13.63
N ALA A 534 -7.08 -11.31 -14.35
CA ALA A 534 -7.59 -11.43 -15.71
C ALA A 534 -6.81 -10.50 -16.67
N ASP A 535 -6.65 -10.90 -17.93
CA ASP A 535 -6.07 -10.04 -18.95
C ASP A 535 -7.00 -8.85 -19.31
N ALA A 536 -6.54 -7.99 -20.21
CA ALA A 536 -7.31 -6.82 -20.63
C ALA A 536 -8.61 -7.17 -21.35
N ASP A 537 -8.72 -8.39 -21.91
CA ASP A 537 -9.90 -8.92 -22.60
C ASP A 537 -10.88 -9.60 -21.63
N GLY A 538 -10.51 -9.73 -20.35
CA GLY A 538 -11.32 -10.35 -19.30
C GLY A 538 -11.13 -11.87 -19.18
N ASN A 539 -10.14 -12.48 -19.82
CA ASN A 539 -9.83 -13.89 -19.66
C ASN A 539 -9.05 -14.08 -18.35
N VAL A 540 -9.50 -15.02 -17.52
CA VAL A 540 -8.79 -15.33 -16.27
C VAL A 540 -7.46 -16.00 -16.58
N VAL A 541 -6.36 -15.36 -16.20
CA VAL A 541 -4.99 -15.86 -16.36
C VAL A 541 -4.46 -16.53 -15.09
N GLN A 542 -4.96 -16.11 -13.92
CA GLN A 542 -4.66 -16.72 -12.64
C GLN A 542 -5.96 -16.87 -11.83
N PRO A 543 -6.53 -18.08 -11.74
CA PRO A 543 -7.75 -18.33 -10.96
C PRO A 543 -7.47 -18.35 -9.46
N PHE A 544 -8.52 -18.15 -8.66
CA PHE A 544 -8.47 -18.37 -7.22
C PHE A 544 -8.45 -19.88 -6.91
N GLU A 545 -7.53 -20.26 -6.05
CA GLU A 545 -7.50 -21.60 -5.45
C GLU A 545 -7.23 -21.46 -3.94
N PRO A 546 -8.14 -21.95 -3.05
CA PRO A 546 -7.89 -21.95 -1.62
C PRO A 546 -6.62 -22.74 -1.29
N GLU A 547 -5.70 -22.11 -0.55
CA GLU A 547 -4.44 -22.76 -0.16
C GLU A 547 -4.49 -23.16 1.31
N ILE A 548 -4.29 -24.44 1.58
CA ILE A 548 -4.19 -24.98 2.94
C ILE A 548 -2.72 -24.92 3.36
N ILE A 549 -2.42 -24.08 4.36
CA ILE A 549 -1.08 -24.03 4.96
C ILE A 549 -0.77 -25.34 5.70
N ARG A 550 -1.72 -25.80 6.53
CA ARG A 550 -1.61 -27.04 7.29
C ARG A 550 -2.95 -27.47 7.88
N THR A 551 -3.03 -28.76 8.25
CA THR A 551 -4.12 -29.29 9.08
C THR A 551 -3.57 -29.56 10.47
N LEU A 552 -4.21 -29.02 11.50
CA LEU A 552 -3.79 -29.16 12.89
C LEU A 552 -4.14 -30.58 13.39
N PRO A 553 -3.20 -31.29 14.05
CA PRO A 553 -3.39 -32.66 14.51
C PRO A 553 -4.19 -32.70 15.81
N ILE A 554 -5.43 -32.25 15.79
CA ILE A 554 -6.34 -32.17 16.93
C ILE A 554 -7.59 -32.99 16.59
N SER A 555 -8.05 -33.83 17.52
CA SER A 555 -9.19 -34.72 17.25
C SER A 555 -10.50 -33.95 17.07
N PRO A 556 -11.45 -34.47 16.27
CA PRO A 556 -12.76 -33.83 16.08
C PRO A 556 -13.54 -33.61 17.39
N GLU A 557 -13.39 -34.54 18.35
CA GLU A 557 -14.03 -34.42 19.67
C GLU A 557 -13.48 -33.21 20.45
N ASN A 558 -12.17 -32.98 20.37
CA ASN A 558 -11.51 -31.84 21.02
C ASN A 558 -11.94 -30.54 20.38
N TRP A 559 -12.05 -30.48 19.05
CA TRP A 559 -12.61 -29.31 18.35
C TRP A 559 -14.04 -29.02 18.79
N SER A 560 -14.90 -30.05 18.88
CA SER A 560 -16.28 -29.86 19.33
C SER A 560 -16.37 -29.26 20.74
N LEU A 561 -15.50 -29.65 21.67
CA LEU A 561 -15.47 -29.09 23.02
C LEU A 561 -15.08 -27.62 23.02
N ILE A 562 -14.10 -27.23 22.18
CA ILE A 562 -13.67 -25.84 22.05
C ILE A 562 -14.80 -25.00 21.46
N GLN A 563 -15.42 -25.46 20.37
CA GLN A 563 -16.56 -24.78 19.73
C GLN A 563 -17.74 -24.65 20.69
N GLN A 564 -18.08 -25.68 21.48
CA GLN A 564 -19.10 -25.58 22.52
C GLN A 564 -18.78 -24.55 23.59
N GLY A 565 -17.50 -24.44 24.01
CA GLY A 565 -17.06 -23.42 24.95
C GLY A 565 -17.18 -22.00 24.37
N MET A 566 -16.84 -21.83 23.08
CA MET A 566 -16.96 -20.56 22.38
C MET A 566 -18.44 -20.17 22.13
N GLU A 567 -19.29 -21.14 21.79
CA GLU A 567 -20.75 -20.93 21.72
C GLU A 567 -21.32 -20.56 23.09
N GLY A 568 -20.86 -21.26 24.15
CA GLY A 568 -21.20 -20.95 25.53
C GLY A 568 -20.85 -19.53 25.93
N ALA A 569 -19.74 -18.96 25.43
CA ALA A 569 -19.36 -17.58 25.71
C ALA A 569 -20.42 -16.58 25.18
N VAL A 570 -21.03 -16.87 24.04
CA VAL A 570 -22.12 -16.07 23.46
C VAL A 570 -23.46 -16.40 24.15
N ALA A 571 -23.74 -17.66 24.43
CA ALA A 571 -25.05 -18.09 24.96
C ALA A 571 -25.28 -17.64 26.43
N TYR A 572 -24.30 -17.77 27.32
CA TYR A 572 -24.44 -17.49 28.74
C TYR A 572 -23.16 -16.98 29.41
N GLY A 573 -22.06 -16.87 28.67
CA GLY A 573 -20.75 -16.49 29.18
C GLY A 573 -20.43 -15.01 29.07
N THR A 574 -19.24 -14.67 28.52
CA THR A 574 -18.69 -13.32 28.50
C THR A 574 -19.19 -12.42 27.37
N ALA A 575 -19.91 -12.96 26.36
CA ALA A 575 -20.35 -12.23 25.17
C ALA A 575 -21.85 -12.32 24.87
N PRO A 576 -22.78 -12.17 25.86
CA PRO A 576 -24.21 -12.34 25.59
C PRO A 576 -24.79 -11.27 24.65
N ARG A 577 -24.12 -10.12 24.50
CA ARG A 577 -24.50 -9.07 23.56
C ARG A 577 -24.26 -9.44 22.10
N MET A 578 -23.53 -10.55 21.85
CA MET A 578 -23.27 -11.08 20.52
C MET A 578 -24.43 -11.90 19.94
N ARG A 579 -25.47 -12.19 20.71
CA ARG A 579 -26.59 -13.01 20.26
C ARG A 579 -27.37 -12.34 19.14
N ILE A 580 -27.53 -13.07 18.03
CA ILE A 580 -28.39 -12.72 16.91
C ILE A 580 -29.48 -13.80 16.83
N GLU A 581 -30.74 -13.40 16.73
CA GLU A 581 -31.87 -14.34 16.71
C GLU A 581 -31.78 -15.28 15.48
N GLY A 582 -31.94 -16.57 15.71
CA GLY A 582 -31.85 -17.60 14.67
C GLY A 582 -30.43 -17.99 14.25
N LEU A 583 -29.39 -17.37 14.80
CA LEU A 583 -28.00 -17.62 14.43
C LEU A 583 -27.18 -18.18 15.61
N ARG A 584 -26.54 -19.33 15.43
CA ARG A 584 -25.59 -19.87 16.41
C ARG A 584 -24.19 -19.33 16.11
N ILE A 585 -23.59 -18.66 17.10
CA ILE A 585 -22.31 -17.97 16.98
C ILE A 585 -21.34 -18.53 18.02
N ALA A 586 -20.15 -18.87 17.58
CA ALA A 586 -19.02 -19.21 18.46
C ALA A 586 -18.06 -18.02 18.52
N GLY A 587 -17.78 -17.53 19.72
CA GLY A 587 -16.93 -16.35 19.89
C GLY A 587 -16.12 -16.36 21.17
N LYS A 588 -15.13 -15.46 21.25
CA LYS A 588 -14.31 -15.29 22.43
C LYS A 588 -13.94 -13.82 22.65
N THR A 589 -14.19 -13.31 23.84
CA THR A 589 -13.73 -11.99 24.29
C THR A 589 -12.28 -12.03 24.72
N GLY A 590 -11.58 -10.91 24.52
CA GLY A 590 -10.25 -10.66 25.06
C GLY A 590 -10.17 -9.27 25.67
N THR A 591 -9.43 -9.19 26.74
CA THR A 591 -9.01 -7.94 27.40
C THR A 591 -7.53 -8.12 27.69
N ALA A 592 -6.69 -7.30 27.09
CA ALA A 592 -5.25 -7.47 27.16
C ALA A 592 -4.61 -6.22 27.76
N GLN A 593 -3.94 -6.37 28.90
CA GLN A 593 -3.13 -5.31 29.48
C GLN A 593 -1.92 -5.03 28.60
N TYR A 594 -1.56 -3.76 28.47
CA TYR A 594 -0.41 -3.34 27.69
C TYR A 594 0.28 -2.11 28.32
N CYS A 595 1.51 -1.86 27.90
CA CYS A 595 2.27 -0.66 28.20
C CYS A 595 3.36 -0.51 27.15
N ASP A 596 2.96 -0.01 25.97
CA ASP A 596 3.86 0.26 24.86
C ASP A 596 4.48 1.67 24.97
N ASP A 597 5.36 2.02 24.03
CA ASP A 597 6.07 3.29 24.04
C ASP A 597 5.09 4.48 23.98
N ILE A 598 4.00 4.37 23.21
CA ILE A 598 2.98 5.42 23.10
C ILE A 598 2.27 5.62 24.44
N ALA A 599 1.90 4.54 25.12
CA ALA A 599 1.25 4.61 26.42
C ALA A 599 2.17 5.16 27.51
N LEU A 600 3.48 4.87 27.43
CA LEU A 600 4.50 5.45 28.30
C LEU A 600 4.69 6.94 28.04
N GLU A 601 4.86 7.35 26.79
CA GLU A 601 5.06 8.75 26.41
C GLU A 601 3.84 9.63 26.74
N THR A 602 2.65 9.09 26.54
CA THR A 602 1.38 9.78 26.88
C THR A 602 1.01 9.69 28.36
N GLY A 603 1.78 8.96 29.18
CA GLY A 603 1.54 8.83 30.62
C GLY A 603 0.30 8.00 30.99
N ILE A 604 -0.22 7.20 30.05
CA ILE A 604 -1.37 6.31 30.28
C ILE A 604 -0.95 5.10 31.12
N CYS A 605 0.30 4.64 31.03
CA CYS A 605 0.85 3.60 31.87
C CYS A 605 2.19 4.03 32.49
N GLY A 606 2.59 3.32 33.56
CA GLY A 606 3.83 3.58 34.25
C GLY A 606 3.85 2.93 35.64
N VAL A 607 4.93 3.19 36.41
CA VAL A 607 5.10 2.62 37.75
C VAL A 607 4.00 3.14 38.68
N GLY A 608 3.19 2.23 39.22
CA GLY A 608 2.11 2.55 40.16
C GLY A 608 0.79 2.97 39.53
N LEU A 609 0.69 3.00 38.23
CA LEU A 609 -0.55 3.19 37.48
C LEU A 609 -1.21 1.85 37.14
N GLU A 610 -2.54 1.85 37.06
CA GLU A 610 -3.28 0.72 36.50
C GLU A 610 -2.96 0.61 35.02
N GLN A 611 -2.67 -0.60 34.53
CA GLN A 611 -2.33 -0.79 33.14
C GLN A 611 -3.58 -0.66 32.24
N PRO A 612 -3.51 0.11 31.17
CA PRO A 612 -4.59 0.20 30.20
C PRO A 612 -4.80 -1.12 29.50
N THR A 613 -5.97 -1.30 28.89
CA THR A 613 -6.33 -2.56 28.24
C THR A 613 -6.82 -2.36 26.81
N HIS A 614 -6.40 -3.27 25.94
CA HIS A 614 -6.97 -3.45 24.60
C HIS A 614 -8.24 -4.28 24.68
N ALA A 615 -9.24 -3.91 23.88
CA ALA A 615 -10.45 -4.68 23.71
C ALA A 615 -10.37 -5.57 22.46
N TRP A 616 -10.57 -6.88 22.65
CA TRP A 616 -10.61 -7.87 21.58
C TRP A 616 -11.93 -8.64 21.57
N PHE A 617 -12.40 -8.97 20.38
CA PHE A 617 -13.42 -9.99 20.18
C PHE A 617 -13.21 -10.67 18.84
N ALA A 618 -13.31 -11.99 18.81
CA ALA A 618 -13.34 -12.76 17.57
C ALA A 618 -14.43 -13.83 17.63
N ALA A 619 -15.05 -14.07 16.48
CA ALA A 619 -16.17 -15.01 16.35
C ALA A 619 -16.25 -15.58 14.93
N PHE A 620 -17.00 -16.67 14.79
CA PHE A 620 -17.44 -17.20 13.51
C PHE A 620 -18.90 -17.67 13.58
N ALA A 621 -19.56 -17.69 12.45
CA ALA A 621 -20.95 -18.10 12.31
C ALA A 621 -21.26 -18.63 10.88
N PRO A 622 -22.31 -19.50 10.74
CA PRO A 622 -22.95 -20.28 11.78
C PRO A 622 -21.99 -21.33 12.38
N VAL A 623 -22.26 -21.83 13.59
CA VAL A 623 -21.39 -22.85 14.23
C VAL A 623 -21.38 -24.16 13.44
N GLU A 624 -22.51 -24.54 12.85
CA GLU A 624 -22.69 -25.80 12.13
C GLU A 624 -22.00 -25.83 10.76
N ALA A 625 -21.99 -24.70 10.07
CA ALA A 625 -21.40 -24.52 8.74
C ALA A 625 -20.81 -23.13 8.65
N PRO A 626 -19.63 -22.89 9.23
CA PRO A 626 -19.02 -21.57 9.29
C PRO A 626 -18.79 -21.00 7.89
N GLU A 627 -19.41 -19.84 7.60
CA GLU A 627 -19.27 -19.13 6.33
C GLU A 627 -18.61 -17.77 6.48
N VAL A 628 -18.63 -17.21 7.71
CA VAL A 628 -18.00 -15.92 8.03
C VAL A 628 -17.35 -15.96 9.40
N SER A 629 -16.21 -15.33 9.50
CA SER A 629 -15.52 -15.02 10.76
C SER A 629 -15.20 -13.54 10.84
N VAL A 630 -15.16 -13.01 12.06
CA VAL A 630 -14.88 -11.60 12.35
C VAL A 630 -13.92 -11.45 13.51
N ILE A 631 -13.00 -10.51 13.42
CA ILE A 631 -12.22 -10.03 14.56
C ILE A 631 -12.34 -8.52 14.67
N VAL A 632 -12.48 -8.03 15.89
CA VAL A 632 -12.45 -6.61 16.24
C VAL A 632 -11.41 -6.38 17.32
N PHE A 633 -10.58 -5.39 17.10
CA PHE A 633 -9.58 -4.89 18.05
C PHE A 633 -9.72 -3.38 18.23
N LEU A 634 -9.69 -2.92 19.46
CA LEU A 634 -9.69 -1.50 19.83
C LEU A 634 -8.50 -1.23 20.76
N TYR A 635 -7.57 -0.39 20.30
CA TYR A 635 -6.43 0.04 21.09
C TYR A 635 -6.90 0.90 22.29
N ASN A 636 -6.42 0.59 23.47
CA ASN A 636 -6.88 1.25 24.71
C ASN A 636 -8.41 1.25 24.85
N GLY A 637 -9.06 0.22 24.29
CA GLY A 637 -10.53 0.16 24.18
C GLY A 637 -11.23 -0.36 25.44
N GLY A 638 -10.49 -0.70 26.50
CA GLY A 638 -11.07 -1.25 27.72
C GLY A 638 -11.43 -2.74 27.59
N GLU A 639 -12.64 -3.12 27.95
CA GLU A 639 -13.08 -4.52 27.94
C GLU A 639 -13.67 -4.97 26.61
N GLY A 640 -13.22 -6.11 26.10
CA GLY A 640 -13.72 -6.69 24.85
C GLY A 640 -15.22 -6.97 24.86
N SER A 641 -15.77 -7.42 25.99
CA SER A 641 -17.20 -7.71 26.19
C SER A 641 -18.13 -6.50 26.00
N THR A 642 -17.65 -5.31 26.30
CA THR A 642 -18.43 -4.07 26.28
C THR A 642 -18.17 -3.21 25.06
N MET A 643 -16.94 -3.26 24.49
CA MET A 643 -16.53 -2.37 23.40
C MET A 643 -16.35 -3.09 22.06
N ALA A 644 -15.68 -4.24 22.02
CA ALA A 644 -15.45 -4.97 20.76
C ALA A 644 -16.65 -5.85 20.32
N VAL A 645 -17.35 -6.47 21.28
CA VAL A 645 -18.53 -7.32 20.99
C VAL A 645 -19.63 -6.57 20.24
N PRO A 646 -20.04 -5.34 20.62
CA PRO A 646 -21.10 -4.64 19.86
C PRO A 646 -20.72 -4.36 18.41
N VAL A 647 -19.45 -4.02 18.13
CA VAL A 647 -18.96 -3.80 16.76
C VAL A 647 -19.05 -5.09 15.93
N ALA A 648 -18.59 -6.21 16.48
CA ALA A 648 -18.68 -7.50 15.80
C ALA A 648 -20.13 -7.97 15.64
N HIS A 649 -21.00 -7.68 16.60
CA HIS A 649 -22.44 -7.93 16.49
C HIS A 649 -23.05 -7.21 15.29
N ASP A 650 -22.83 -5.87 15.18
CA ASP A 650 -23.32 -5.08 14.08
C ASP A 650 -22.84 -5.63 12.73
N ILE A 651 -21.56 -6.03 12.65
CA ILE A 651 -20.95 -6.58 11.43
C ILE A 651 -21.62 -7.91 11.04
N LEU A 652 -21.75 -8.87 11.97
CA LEU A 652 -22.38 -10.15 11.66
C LEU A 652 -23.89 -10.02 11.41
N GLU A 653 -24.57 -9.16 12.15
CA GLU A 653 -25.99 -8.88 11.89
C GLU A 653 -26.21 -8.32 10.49
N HIS A 654 -25.37 -7.35 10.07
CA HIS A 654 -25.39 -6.81 8.72
C HIS A 654 -25.11 -7.89 7.67
N TYR A 655 -24.08 -8.71 7.88
CA TYR A 655 -23.70 -9.76 6.94
C TYR A 655 -24.85 -10.74 6.66
N PHE A 656 -25.57 -11.18 7.70
CA PHE A 656 -26.66 -12.15 7.57
C PHE A 656 -28.03 -11.57 7.23
N LYS A 657 -28.23 -10.22 7.40
CA LYS A 657 -29.50 -9.53 7.10
C LYS A 657 -29.37 -8.59 5.91
N ARG A 658 -28.31 -8.66 5.14
CA ARG A 658 -27.94 -7.72 4.08
C ARG A 658 -29.05 -7.47 3.05
N ASP A 659 -29.84 -8.48 2.75
CA ASP A 659 -30.86 -8.40 1.70
C ASP A 659 -32.15 -7.65 2.14
N GLU A 660 -32.29 -7.30 3.42
CA GLU A 660 -33.55 -6.80 3.93
C GLU A 660 -33.64 -5.27 4.18
N THR A 661 -32.53 -4.55 4.43
CA THR A 661 -32.66 -3.19 5.02
C THR A 661 -31.61 -2.12 4.67
N TRP A 662 -30.54 -2.40 3.93
CA TRP A 662 -29.45 -1.43 3.80
C TRP A 662 -29.38 -0.75 2.42
N ALA A 663 -29.45 0.61 2.42
CA ALA A 663 -29.09 1.43 1.27
C ALA A 663 -27.79 2.17 1.59
N ALA A 664 -26.77 2.01 0.76
CA ALA A 664 -25.50 2.72 0.90
C ALA A 664 -25.73 4.25 0.88
N PRO A 665 -25.09 5.03 1.76
CA PRO A 665 -25.13 6.48 1.65
C PRO A 665 -24.44 6.92 0.34
N GLU A 666 -25.04 7.89 -0.37
CA GLU A 666 -24.50 8.40 -1.63
C GLU A 666 -23.06 8.91 -1.46
N THR A 667 -22.22 8.64 -2.44
CA THR A 667 -20.77 8.85 -2.48
C THR A 667 -20.29 10.30 -2.24
N GLY A 668 -21.18 11.25 -2.02
CA GLY A 668 -20.87 12.67 -1.77
C GLY A 668 -20.65 13.08 -0.30
N ALA A 669 -20.91 12.19 0.66
CA ALA A 669 -20.89 12.57 2.09
C ALA A 669 -19.52 12.50 2.77
N TRP A 670 -18.53 11.88 2.15
CA TRP A 670 -17.23 11.57 2.77
C TRP A 670 -16.17 12.66 2.64
N SER A 671 -16.35 13.62 1.71
CA SER A 671 -15.39 14.74 1.52
C SER A 671 -15.52 15.86 2.57
N ASN A 672 -16.58 15.89 3.37
CA ASN A 672 -16.88 17.01 4.27
C ASN A 672 -16.51 16.80 5.75
N GLY A 673 -15.99 15.63 6.13
CA GLY A 673 -15.65 15.32 7.53
C GLY A 673 -14.33 15.95 8.03
N LEU A 674 -13.41 16.30 7.14
CA LEU A 674 -12.07 16.79 7.49
C LEU A 674 -11.93 18.32 7.47
N GLN A 675 -12.99 19.09 7.15
CA GLN A 675 -12.93 20.56 7.08
C GLN A 675 -13.46 21.30 8.31
N ARG A 676 -13.85 20.64 9.42
CA ARG A 676 -14.52 21.31 10.56
C ARG A 676 -13.65 21.67 11.75
N ASP A 677 -12.37 21.33 11.80
CA ASP A 677 -11.52 21.66 12.97
C ASP A 677 -10.62 22.89 12.83
N GLU A 678 -10.72 23.68 11.74
CA GLU A 678 -9.92 24.92 11.60
C GLU A 678 -10.60 26.22 12.10
N ALA A 679 -11.78 26.19 12.71
CA ALA A 679 -12.53 27.40 13.04
C ALA A 679 -12.75 27.72 14.52
N THR A 680 -11.95 27.20 15.46
CA THR A 680 -12.05 27.63 16.88
C THR A 680 -10.69 27.75 17.56
N SER A 681 -9.83 28.66 17.13
CA SER A 681 -8.79 29.21 17.98
C SER A 681 -8.42 30.63 17.54
N THR A 682 -9.34 31.59 17.69
CA THR A 682 -9.02 33.02 17.82
C THR A 682 -10.10 33.67 18.69
N SER A 683 -9.81 33.75 19.97
CA SER A 683 -10.16 34.90 20.83
C SER A 683 -9.33 34.83 22.10
#